data_772d050aba4591588145c1928d0122eb
#
_entry.id   772d050aba4591588145c1928d0122eb
#
_cell.length_a   1.000
_cell.length_b   1.000
_cell.length_c   1.000
_cell.angle_alpha   90.00
_cell.angle_beta   90.00
_cell.angle_gamma   90.00
#
_symmetry.space_group_name_H-M   'P 1'
#
loop_
_entity.id
_entity.type
_entity.pdbx_description
1 polymer ?
#
loop_
_entity_poly.entity_id
_entity_poly.type
_entity_poly.pdbx_seq_one_letter_code
_entity_poly.pdbx_strand_id
1 'polypeptide(L)'
;MKDKKTARRFVCIHGHFYQPFRKNPWTEEIDIQESAYPYKDWNERINAECYRANAFARILGKDNKLTDIYNNYSMISFNFGPTLLEWIKKNDPVTHKQIIKGDFRSRDFFSGHGTAIAQNYNHLIMPLANRQDKILQVCWAIYDFEKNFKRKPEGMWLAETAVDYETLEVLAEYGIKYTILSPYQAFRFRKHEKNLNESKNLSGRKPDSKGWIMAENGSINTRRPYICILPSGRHISVFFYDKEISTELSFGDLLKNGEAFAQSIINAPHTDENRREIIIIASDGEAYGHHKKFGDMALAYCLKTVLDNKDVALTVFGEYLELFPVEYEVEIVENTAWSCSHSLSRWEGGCTCGIPDNRGEAEWSQEWRVHLRQAINKIRTEIDKIFHENIKKYIKSEIKDPLQIIKDYIAVAEQRDHENIRIFLNKYSDKNKKDKADNSSGFNIIQDDYSASESLLLSLLEMQRQAMLMQSSDAWFFDDISRIEAVQILTHVLMAVRLGSYADPVKTRRAEEEFTNILKYAKSNILKGVTGSDIYLKDAAGREYSTEKIAADFITNFLVIQSFKDSSPFCNNGEIFDFCNHEFALTHIFDFEDEMLSGKSGGFYIISKTTLRKEFCLFLLVTDKHACMQKNESNEVLKILIRKKTAGIRNNYRCSPETIFFNEIIKHYFKGNNIEEVFCKLKRKPGFKYFDLNNISKRIKIKFFEKYSLKKIKELYRGLNSYRLYVDSIEEDIKKWIDAYFINKNEDSVFNAAKKSRTLIILNKDKISEDEVAELESLAEEKDSSIPGKHIQTDKRHGRTGFLKSGAEELLMVMIRKYLNNIHDAEMLKTIIRLVKVCKKLEPDIDFSKMQNIVFEIKTIINDSAKNKKDNLNKEIKDGVRFLFDFFNIEYSSEDEAF
;
A
#
# COMPACT_ATOMS: atom_id res chain seq x y z
N MET A 1 -31.38 -19.77 7.78
CA MET A 1 -31.47 -18.37 7.34
C MET A 1 -32.79 -17.81 7.78
N LYS A 2 -32.81 -16.65 8.45
CA LYS A 2 -34.07 -15.95 8.74
C LYS A 2 -34.74 -15.57 7.43
N ASP A 3 -36.04 -15.71 7.34
CA ASP A 3 -36.79 -15.22 6.17
C ASP A 3 -36.76 -13.69 6.17
N LYS A 4 -35.84 -13.10 5.40
CA LYS A 4 -35.72 -11.63 5.27
C LYS A 4 -37.00 -10.97 4.77
N LYS A 5 -37.93 -11.76 4.20
CA LYS A 5 -39.22 -11.27 3.70
C LYS A 5 -40.12 -10.71 4.79
N THR A 6 -39.86 -11.02 6.05
CA THR A 6 -40.65 -10.52 7.18
C THR A 6 -40.10 -9.23 7.80
N ALA A 7 -38.82 -8.90 7.54
CA ALA A 7 -38.20 -7.69 8.07
C ALA A 7 -38.84 -6.43 7.48
N ARG A 8 -39.10 -5.44 8.32
CA ARG A 8 -39.63 -4.14 7.91
C ARG A 8 -38.52 -3.14 7.57
N ARG A 9 -37.35 -3.32 8.16
CA ARG A 9 -36.20 -2.44 8.02
C ARG A 9 -34.99 -3.24 7.52
N PHE A 10 -34.28 -2.65 6.56
CA PHE A 10 -32.99 -3.15 6.07
C PHE A 10 -31.90 -2.16 6.42
N VAL A 11 -30.69 -2.62 6.64
CA VAL A 11 -29.55 -1.75 6.88
C VAL A 11 -28.38 -2.19 6.01
N CYS A 12 -27.77 -1.23 5.35
CA CYS A 12 -26.54 -1.37 4.59
C CYS A 12 -25.50 -0.40 5.15
N ILE A 13 -24.45 -0.92 5.75
CA ILE A 13 -23.30 -0.13 6.19
C ILE A 13 -22.26 -0.19 5.08
N HIS A 14 -21.77 0.96 4.64
CA HIS A 14 -20.73 1.05 3.61
C HIS A 14 -19.46 1.71 4.14
N GLY A 15 -18.33 1.04 3.94
CA GLY A 15 -17.00 1.57 4.25
C GLY A 15 -16.22 1.85 2.97
N HIS A 16 -15.81 3.11 2.78
CA HIS A 16 -14.92 3.53 1.73
C HIS A 16 -13.47 3.42 2.21
N PHE A 17 -12.76 2.33 1.86
CA PHE A 17 -11.37 2.09 2.22
C PHE A 17 -10.43 2.59 1.12
N TYR A 18 -9.67 3.63 1.44
CA TYR A 18 -8.81 4.26 0.47
C TYR A 18 -7.53 4.84 1.09
N GLN A 19 -6.43 4.75 0.37
CA GLN A 19 -5.22 5.50 0.62
C GLN A 19 -4.65 6.04 -0.68
N PRO A 20 -4.03 7.24 -0.64
CA PRO A 20 -3.31 7.80 -1.76
C PRO A 20 -2.31 6.82 -2.36
N PHE A 21 -2.11 6.91 -3.67
CA PHE A 21 -1.04 6.16 -4.32
C PHE A 21 0.32 6.69 -3.84
N ARG A 22 1.11 5.85 -3.19
CA ARG A 22 2.34 6.26 -2.50
C ARG A 22 3.62 5.73 -3.12
N LYS A 23 3.52 4.84 -4.12
CA LYS A 23 4.71 4.25 -4.77
C LYS A 23 5.49 5.32 -5.51
N ASN A 24 6.81 5.26 -5.40
CA ASN A 24 7.71 6.01 -6.25
C ASN A 24 7.65 5.45 -7.69
N PRO A 25 7.39 6.26 -8.72
CA PRO A 25 7.14 5.75 -10.07
C PRO A 25 8.35 5.10 -10.76
N TRP A 26 9.57 5.31 -10.27
CA TRP A 26 10.77 4.65 -10.81
C TRP A 26 11.00 3.29 -10.18
N THR A 27 10.75 3.14 -8.89
CA THR A 27 11.03 1.91 -8.14
C THR A 27 9.82 1.01 -7.95
N GLU A 28 8.60 1.53 -8.17
CA GLU A 28 7.31 0.89 -7.83
C GLU A 28 7.23 0.42 -6.36
N GLU A 29 7.98 1.10 -5.48
CA GLU A 29 7.98 0.86 -4.05
C GLU A 29 7.68 2.15 -3.28
N ILE A 30 7.18 2.01 -2.06
CA ILE A 30 6.92 3.17 -1.19
C ILE A 30 8.22 3.58 -0.49
N ASP A 31 8.59 4.84 -0.61
CA ASP A 31 9.69 5.42 0.15
C ASP A 31 9.33 5.47 1.65
N ILE A 32 10.34 5.43 2.52
CA ILE A 32 10.10 5.52 3.97
C ILE A 32 9.50 6.89 4.30
N GLN A 33 8.36 6.87 4.99
CA GLN A 33 7.60 8.04 5.40
C GLN A 33 7.75 8.26 6.91
N GLU A 34 8.57 9.22 7.32
CA GLU A 34 8.88 9.49 8.74
C GLU A 34 7.63 9.82 9.58
N SER A 35 6.64 10.47 8.97
CA SER A 35 5.37 10.81 9.63
C SER A 35 4.51 9.59 9.98
N ALA A 36 4.81 8.42 9.42
CA ALA A 36 4.12 7.16 9.73
C ALA A 36 4.77 6.38 10.90
N TYR A 37 5.90 6.87 11.46
CA TYR A 37 6.60 6.19 12.54
C TYR A 37 5.64 5.70 13.65
N PRO A 38 5.79 4.47 14.18
CA PRO A 38 6.91 3.52 14.05
C PRO A 38 6.85 2.62 12.81
N TYR A 39 5.88 2.79 11.92
CA TYR A 39 5.73 2.05 10.68
C TYR A 39 6.60 2.66 9.57
N LYS A 40 6.89 1.89 8.53
CA LYS A 40 7.70 2.35 7.40
C LYS A 40 6.98 3.38 6.53
N ASP A 41 5.68 3.18 6.38
CA ASP A 41 4.80 4.04 5.58
C ASP A 41 3.36 4.04 6.12
N TRP A 42 2.55 4.95 5.62
CA TRP A 42 1.15 5.10 6.03
C TRP A 42 0.28 3.90 5.67
N ASN A 43 0.57 3.19 4.57
CA ASN A 43 -0.21 2.00 4.24
C ASN A 43 0.03 0.89 5.26
N GLU A 44 1.27 0.68 5.70
CA GLU A 44 1.60 -0.29 6.75
C GLU A 44 0.90 0.05 8.07
N ARG A 45 0.94 1.34 8.46
CA ARG A 45 0.30 1.82 9.68
C ARG A 45 -1.21 1.61 9.65
N ILE A 46 -1.87 2.07 8.61
CA ILE A 46 -3.33 2.01 8.53
C ILE A 46 -3.80 0.57 8.31
N ASN A 47 -3.03 -0.26 7.60
CA ASN A 47 -3.31 -1.69 7.51
C ASN A 47 -3.33 -2.35 8.89
N ALA A 48 -2.36 -2.05 9.74
CA ALA A 48 -2.30 -2.59 11.10
C ALA A 48 -3.45 -2.07 11.98
N GLU A 49 -3.78 -0.79 11.88
CA GLU A 49 -4.77 -0.14 12.74
C GLU A 49 -6.22 -0.38 12.27
N CYS A 50 -6.46 -0.61 10.97
CA CYS A 50 -7.79 -0.67 10.38
C CYS A 50 -8.03 -1.90 9.50
N TYR A 51 -7.32 -2.06 8.37
CA TYR A 51 -7.73 -3.07 7.36
C TYR A 51 -7.61 -4.48 7.89
N ARG A 52 -6.50 -4.79 8.55
CA ARG A 52 -6.31 -6.08 9.21
C ARG A 52 -7.23 -6.26 10.40
N ALA A 53 -7.47 -5.19 11.17
CA ALA A 53 -8.36 -5.22 12.32
C ALA A 53 -9.78 -5.61 11.90
N ASN A 54 -10.32 -5.03 10.81
CA ASN A 54 -11.64 -5.39 10.28
C ASN A 54 -11.72 -6.82 9.70
N ALA A 55 -10.62 -7.33 9.15
CA ALA A 55 -10.55 -8.72 8.68
C ALA A 55 -10.61 -9.74 9.83
N PHE A 56 -10.27 -9.31 11.06
CA PHE A 56 -10.18 -10.13 12.27
C PHE A 56 -10.73 -9.37 13.48
N ALA A 57 -11.88 -8.73 13.34
CA ALA A 57 -12.49 -7.94 14.40
C ALA A 57 -12.89 -8.82 15.58
N ARG A 58 -12.53 -8.39 16.78
CA ARG A 58 -12.72 -9.16 18.01
C ARG A 58 -14.04 -8.83 18.66
N ILE A 59 -14.76 -9.86 19.08
CA ILE A 59 -15.92 -9.72 19.95
C ILE A 59 -15.51 -10.25 21.32
N LEU A 60 -15.65 -9.42 22.35
CA LEU A 60 -15.31 -9.76 23.72
C LEU A 60 -16.54 -10.07 24.53
N GLY A 61 -16.45 -11.09 25.39
CA GLY A 61 -17.47 -11.43 26.39
C GLY A 61 -17.41 -10.54 27.63
N LYS A 62 -18.21 -10.91 28.65
CA LYS A 62 -18.36 -10.10 29.90
C LYS A 62 -17.05 -9.91 30.66
N ASP A 63 -16.14 -10.87 30.60
CA ASP A 63 -14.85 -10.85 31.29
C ASP A 63 -13.71 -10.31 30.39
N ASN A 64 -14.03 -9.60 29.34
CA ASN A 64 -13.10 -9.16 28.28
C ASN A 64 -12.35 -10.32 27.60
N LYS A 65 -12.81 -11.57 27.74
CA LYS A 65 -12.27 -12.70 27.00
C LYS A 65 -12.77 -12.68 25.55
N LEU A 66 -11.93 -13.13 24.64
CA LEU A 66 -12.28 -13.24 23.23
C LEU A 66 -13.30 -14.36 23.01
N THR A 67 -14.50 -13.99 22.62
CA THR A 67 -15.60 -14.93 22.32
C THR A 67 -15.66 -15.30 20.86
N ASP A 68 -15.38 -14.34 19.97
CA ASP A 68 -15.45 -14.52 18.53
C ASP A 68 -14.48 -13.63 17.77
N ILE A 69 -14.09 -14.05 16.54
CA ILE A 69 -13.34 -13.26 15.57
C ILE A 69 -14.20 -13.13 14.32
N TYR A 70 -14.57 -11.89 14.01
CA TYR A 70 -15.52 -11.56 12.98
C TYR A 70 -14.85 -10.90 11.78
N ASN A 71 -15.18 -11.33 10.57
CA ASN A 71 -14.74 -10.65 9.36
C ASN A 71 -15.79 -9.62 8.95
N ASN A 72 -15.59 -8.35 9.29
CA ASN A 72 -16.52 -7.26 8.99
C ASN A 72 -16.82 -7.15 7.48
N TYR A 73 -15.83 -7.43 6.62
CA TYR A 73 -16.01 -7.40 5.16
C TYR A 73 -17.04 -8.40 4.63
N SER A 74 -17.44 -9.39 5.41
CA SER A 74 -18.50 -10.33 5.00
C SER A 74 -19.91 -9.79 5.20
N MET A 75 -20.09 -8.67 5.93
CA MET A 75 -21.41 -8.18 6.34
C MET A 75 -21.67 -6.70 6.04
N ILE A 76 -20.64 -5.93 5.69
CA ILE A 76 -20.78 -4.54 5.27
C ILE A 76 -20.53 -4.43 3.77
N SER A 77 -21.21 -3.49 3.10
CA SER A 77 -20.77 -3.07 1.77
C SER A 77 -19.45 -2.32 1.89
N PHE A 78 -18.53 -2.53 0.96
CA PHE A 78 -17.25 -1.85 0.98
C PHE A 78 -16.66 -1.68 -0.42
N ASN A 79 -15.78 -0.71 -0.57
CA ASN A 79 -14.82 -0.64 -1.67
C ASN A 79 -13.40 -0.51 -1.12
N PHE A 80 -12.44 -1.01 -1.89
CA PHE A 80 -11.01 -0.72 -1.70
C PHE A 80 -10.50 0.04 -2.91
N GLY A 81 -9.67 1.07 -2.67
CA GLY A 81 -8.90 1.67 -3.75
C GLY A 81 -8.01 0.61 -4.42
N PRO A 82 -8.03 0.46 -5.76
CA PRO A 82 -7.29 -0.58 -6.45
C PRO A 82 -5.80 -0.62 -6.11
N THR A 83 -5.17 0.53 -6.03
CA THR A 83 -3.74 0.66 -5.67
C THR A 83 -3.45 0.25 -4.23
N LEU A 84 -4.40 0.50 -3.31
CA LEU A 84 -4.31 0.05 -1.93
C LEU A 84 -4.49 -1.48 -1.83
N LEU A 85 -5.47 -2.03 -2.54
CA LEU A 85 -5.73 -3.47 -2.55
C LEU A 85 -4.53 -4.25 -3.11
N GLU A 86 -3.90 -3.73 -4.17
CA GLU A 86 -2.66 -4.27 -4.72
C GLU A 86 -1.53 -4.25 -3.67
N TRP A 87 -1.38 -3.13 -2.94
CA TRP A 87 -0.39 -3.02 -1.87
C TRP A 87 -0.64 -4.06 -0.76
N ILE A 88 -1.90 -4.21 -0.30
CA ILE A 88 -2.27 -5.20 0.72
C ILE A 88 -1.96 -6.61 0.21
N LYS A 89 -2.28 -6.93 -1.05
CA LYS A 89 -1.99 -8.23 -1.67
C LYS A 89 -0.50 -8.58 -1.61
N LYS A 90 0.37 -7.60 -1.86
CA LYS A 90 1.83 -7.77 -1.86
C LYS A 90 2.42 -7.84 -0.45
N ASN A 91 1.94 -7.00 0.48
CA ASN A 91 2.59 -6.76 1.79
C ASN A 91 1.89 -7.47 2.96
N ASP A 92 0.58 -7.71 2.87
CA ASP A 92 -0.20 -8.51 3.83
C ASP A 92 -1.21 -9.43 3.12
N PRO A 93 -0.71 -10.49 2.47
CA PRO A 93 -1.57 -11.41 1.71
C PRO A 93 -2.62 -12.13 2.57
N VAL A 94 -2.41 -12.19 3.88
CA VAL A 94 -3.39 -12.78 4.82
C VAL A 94 -4.61 -11.87 4.92
N THR A 95 -4.41 -10.57 5.12
CA THR A 95 -5.49 -9.58 5.14
C THR A 95 -6.19 -9.52 3.78
N HIS A 96 -5.44 -9.48 2.67
CA HIS A 96 -6.02 -9.54 1.32
C HIS A 96 -6.95 -10.74 1.15
N LYS A 97 -6.47 -11.94 1.52
CA LYS A 97 -7.28 -13.16 1.43
C LYS A 97 -8.58 -13.06 2.23
N GLN A 98 -8.57 -12.42 3.40
CA GLN A 98 -9.79 -12.27 4.22
C GLN A 98 -10.77 -11.25 3.61
N ILE A 99 -10.27 -10.16 2.99
CA ILE A 99 -11.12 -9.20 2.26
C ILE A 99 -11.86 -9.93 1.12
N ILE A 100 -11.13 -10.67 0.28
CA ILE A 100 -11.73 -11.42 -0.84
C ILE A 100 -12.69 -12.51 -0.34
N LYS A 101 -12.30 -13.23 0.74
CA LYS A 101 -13.15 -14.26 1.36
C LYS A 101 -14.42 -13.66 1.97
N GLY A 102 -14.35 -12.41 2.47
CA GLY A 102 -15.50 -11.67 2.97
C GLY A 102 -16.57 -11.52 1.89
N ASP A 103 -16.20 -10.96 0.73
CA ASP A 103 -17.10 -10.83 -0.43
C ASP A 103 -17.61 -12.19 -0.92
N PHE A 104 -16.74 -13.19 -1.01
CA PHE A 104 -17.15 -14.52 -1.48
C PHE A 104 -18.21 -15.14 -0.58
N ARG A 105 -18.01 -15.13 0.75
CA ARG A 105 -18.94 -15.69 1.72
C ARG A 105 -20.25 -14.92 1.83
N SER A 106 -20.20 -13.60 1.62
CA SER A 106 -21.37 -12.75 1.69
C SER A 106 -22.44 -13.12 0.67
N ARG A 107 -22.06 -13.69 -0.47
CA ARG A 107 -23.01 -14.10 -1.54
C ARG A 107 -24.02 -15.13 -1.05
N ASP A 108 -23.59 -16.05 -0.20
CA ASP A 108 -24.50 -17.05 0.40
C ASP A 108 -25.51 -16.39 1.37
N PHE A 109 -25.13 -15.26 1.94
CA PHE A 109 -25.95 -14.52 2.89
C PHE A 109 -26.87 -13.49 2.22
N PHE A 110 -26.41 -12.86 1.10
CA PHE A 110 -27.10 -11.79 0.41
C PHE A 110 -27.62 -12.20 -0.98
N SER A 111 -28.26 -13.37 -1.07
CA SER A 111 -28.99 -13.83 -2.28
C SER A 111 -28.13 -13.83 -3.56
N GLY A 112 -26.84 -14.12 -3.45
CA GLY A 112 -25.88 -14.14 -4.56
C GLY A 112 -25.10 -12.84 -4.74
N HIS A 113 -25.49 -11.75 -4.05
CA HIS A 113 -24.81 -10.46 -4.12
C HIS A 113 -23.61 -10.39 -3.16
N GLY A 114 -22.47 -9.92 -3.68
CA GLY A 114 -21.27 -9.69 -2.87
C GLY A 114 -21.31 -8.36 -2.14
N THR A 115 -20.55 -8.26 -1.06
CA THR A 115 -20.40 -7.03 -0.27
C THR A 115 -19.51 -5.98 -0.93
N ALA A 116 -18.54 -6.37 -1.75
CA ALA A 116 -17.62 -5.44 -2.41
C ALA A 116 -18.31 -4.70 -3.57
N ILE A 117 -17.98 -3.42 -3.74
CA ILE A 117 -18.27 -2.61 -4.93
C ILE A 117 -16.99 -2.04 -5.52
N ALA A 118 -17.00 -1.62 -6.79
CA ALA A 118 -15.84 -0.99 -7.39
C ALA A 118 -15.66 0.47 -6.90
N GLN A 119 -14.48 1.03 -7.17
CA GLN A 119 -14.17 2.45 -7.02
C GLN A 119 -13.50 2.93 -8.29
N ASN A 120 -13.69 4.20 -8.71
CA ASN A 120 -12.94 4.73 -9.84
C ASN A 120 -11.41 4.64 -9.57
N TYR A 121 -10.65 4.17 -10.56
CA TYR A 121 -9.35 3.49 -10.36
C TYR A 121 -8.30 4.30 -9.59
N ASN A 122 -8.06 5.56 -9.97
CA ASN A 122 -7.05 6.43 -9.35
C ASN A 122 -7.63 7.50 -8.43
N HIS A 123 -8.87 7.36 -7.99
CA HIS A 123 -9.54 8.33 -7.12
C HIS A 123 -9.57 9.77 -7.67
N LEU A 124 -9.81 9.90 -8.99
CA LEU A 124 -10.01 11.20 -9.61
C LEU A 124 -11.35 11.82 -9.21
N ILE A 125 -11.39 13.14 -9.11
CA ILE A 125 -12.65 13.87 -9.07
C ILE A 125 -13.26 13.81 -10.47
N MET A 126 -14.15 12.85 -10.69
CA MET A 126 -14.65 12.48 -12.01
C MET A 126 -15.19 13.66 -12.83
N PRO A 127 -16.00 14.60 -12.27
CA PRO A 127 -16.45 15.77 -13.01
C PRO A 127 -15.34 16.68 -13.55
N LEU A 128 -14.15 16.69 -12.92
CA LEU A 128 -13.00 17.50 -13.35
C LEU A 128 -12.11 16.79 -14.39
N ALA A 129 -12.38 15.53 -14.68
CA ALA A 129 -11.66 14.74 -15.66
C ALA A 129 -12.31 14.86 -17.05
N ASN A 130 -11.50 14.76 -18.12
CA ASN A 130 -12.04 14.66 -19.48
C ASN A 130 -12.73 13.30 -19.71
N ARG A 131 -13.56 13.18 -20.73
CA ARG A 131 -14.33 11.96 -21.01
C ARG A 131 -13.44 10.72 -21.20
N GLN A 132 -12.29 10.84 -21.84
CA GLN A 132 -11.35 9.74 -22.03
C GLN A 132 -10.87 9.20 -20.67
N ASP A 133 -10.48 10.09 -19.76
CA ASP A 133 -10.02 9.72 -18.42
C ASP A 133 -11.15 9.11 -17.60
N LYS A 134 -12.38 9.65 -17.66
CA LYS A 134 -13.56 9.04 -17.02
C LYS A 134 -13.75 7.59 -17.47
N ILE A 135 -13.68 7.32 -18.79
CA ILE A 135 -13.78 5.98 -19.36
C ILE A 135 -12.67 5.07 -18.82
N LEU A 136 -11.42 5.54 -18.82
CA LEU A 136 -10.29 4.75 -18.33
C LEU A 136 -10.42 4.44 -16.84
N GLN A 137 -10.84 5.40 -16.03
CA GLN A 137 -11.06 5.20 -14.60
C GLN A 137 -12.09 4.10 -14.32
N VAL A 138 -13.17 4.06 -15.09
CA VAL A 138 -14.23 3.06 -14.95
C VAL A 138 -13.78 1.70 -15.48
N CYS A 139 -13.20 1.63 -16.68
CA CYS A 139 -12.74 0.38 -17.28
C CYS A 139 -11.66 -0.30 -16.45
N TRP A 140 -10.68 0.45 -15.97
CA TRP A 140 -9.59 -0.07 -15.15
C TRP A 140 -10.08 -0.52 -13.77
N ALA A 141 -11.04 0.20 -13.19
CA ALA A 141 -11.68 -0.20 -11.95
C ALA A 141 -12.46 -1.52 -12.10
N ILE A 142 -13.17 -1.70 -13.20
CA ILE A 142 -13.88 -2.95 -13.49
C ILE A 142 -12.90 -4.10 -13.69
N TYR A 143 -11.82 -3.88 -14.43
CA TYR A 143 -10.76 -4.88 -14.63
C TYR A 143 -10.14 -5.34 -13.32
N ASP A 144 -9.70 -4.40 -12.46
CA ASP A 144 -9.13 -4.72 -11.15
C ASP A 144 -10.13 -5.46 -10.25
N PHE A 145 -11.38 -5.01 -10.25
CA PHE A 145 -12.44 -5.63 -9.46
C PHE A 145 -12.68 -7.09 -9.91
N GLU A 146 -12.84 -7.34 -11.21
CA GLU A 146 -13.03 -8.68 -11.75
C GLU A 146 -11.82 -9.60 -11.45
N LYS A 147 -10.61 -9.04 -11.54
CA LYS A 147 -9.37 -9.76 -11.25
C LYS A 147 -9.30 -10.22 -9.79
N ASN A 148 -9.73 -9.38 -8.84
CA ASN A 148 -9.68 -9.69 -7.42
C ASN A 148 -10.91 -10.48 -6.95
N PHE A 149 -12.13 -10.02 -7.22
CA PHE A 149 -13.37 -10.58 -6.68
C PHE A 149 -14.03 -11.66 -7.55
N LYS A 150 -13.50 -11.90 -8.78
CA LYS A 150 -13.98 -12.95 -9.70
C LYS A 150 -15.48 -12.82 -10.07
N ARG A 151 -15.97 -11.61 -10.14
CA ARG A 151 -17.32 -11.24 -10.59
C ARG A 151 -17.33 -9.82 -11.13
N LYS A 152 -18.36 -9.44 -11.89
CA LYS A 152 -18.58 -8.04 -12.29
C LYS A 152 -18.99 -7.19 -11.09
N PRO A 153 -18.55 -5.94 -10.99
CA PRO A 153 -19.07 -5.02 -10.01
C PRO A 153 -20.50 -4.62 -10.35
N GLU A 154 -21.37 -4.55 -9.34
CA GLU A 154 -22.73 -4.06 -9.53
C GLU A 154 -22.81 -2.55 -9.28
N GLY A 155 -22.06 -2.04 -8.32
CA GLY A 155 -21.97 -0.64 -7.96
C GLY A 155 -20.56 -0.09 -8.05
N MET A 156 -20.47 1.23 -8.10
CA MET A 156 -19.20 1.94 -8.05
C MET A 156 -19.27 3.13 -7.09
N TRP A 157 -18.32 3.20 -6.19
CA TRP A 157 -18.06 4.38 -5.37
C TRP A 157 -17.28 5.41 -6.20
N LEU A 158 -17.77 6.63 -6.24
CA LEU A 158 -17.07 7.75 -6.85
C LEU A 158 -16.19 8.46 -5.80
N ALA A 159 -14.97 8.82 -6.18
CA ALA A 159 -14.09 9.60 -5.31
C ALA A 159 -14.83 10.82 -4.77
N GLU A 160 -14.84 10.98 -3.44
CA GLU A 160 -15.55 12.07 -2.76
C GLU A 160 -17.04 12.18 -3.07
N THR A 161 -17.66 11.11 -3.59
CA THR A 161 -19.00 11.09 -4.19
C THR A 161 -19.20 12.15 -5.29
N ALA A 162 -18.09 12.66 -5.86
CA ALA A 162 -18.14 13.72 -6.87
C ALA A 162 -18.83 13.24 -8.14
N VAL A 163 -19.86 13.96 -8.58
CA VAL A 163 -20.77 13.50 -9.64
C VAL A 163 -21.18 14.61 -10.62
N ASP A 164 -21.29 14.20 -11.90
CA ASP A 164 -21.94 14.89 -13.00
C ASP A 164 -22.67 13.86 -13.89
N TYR A 165 -23.54 14.31 -14.77
CA TYR A 165 -24.26 13.39 -15.68
C TYR A 165 -23.33 12.65 -16.62
N GLU A 166 -22.23 13.26 -17.09
CA GLU A 166 -21.27 12.57 -17.94
C GLU A 166 -20.61 11.39 -17.22
N THR A 167 -20.30 11.53 -15.94
CA THR A 167 -19.79 10.42 -15.11
C THR A 167 -20.83 9.31 -15.00
N LEU A 168 -22.08 9.63 -14.68
CA LEU A 168 -23.16 8.64 -14.59
C LEU A 168 -23.42 7.93 -15.93
N GLU A 169 -23.31 8.65 -17.06
CA GLU A 169 -23.37 8.05 -18.39
C GLU A 169 -22.28 7.01 -18.61
N VAL A 170 -21.04 7.34 -18.24
CA VAL A 170 -19.93 6.37 -18.36
C VAL A 170 -20.17 5.17 -17.45
N LEU A 171 -20.63 5.36 -16.20
CA LEU A 171 -20.97 4.25 -15.32
C LEU A 171 -22.03 3.31 -15.94
N ALA A 172 -23.12 3.89 -16.44
CA ALA A 172 -24.22 3.13 -17.06
C ALA A 172 -23.78 2.45 -18.38
N GLU A 173 -22.94 3.11 -19.19
CA GLU A 173 -22.37 2.58 -20.43
C GLU A 173 -21.55 1.31 -20.17
N TYR A 174 -20.81 1.27 -19.05
CA TYR A 174 -19.98 0.11 -18.66
C TYR A 174 -20.66 -0.87 -17.71
N GLY A 175 -21.99 -0.75 -17.52
CA GLY A 175 -22.81 -1.74 -16.84
C GLY A 175 -22.85 -1.61 -15.33
N ILE A 176 -22.40 -0.49 -14.76
CA ILE A 176 -22.58 -0.19 -13.34
C ILE A 176 -24.04 0.15 -13.09
N LYS A 177 -24.68 -0.55 -12.14
CA LYS A 177 -26.13 -0.47 -11.86
C LYS A 177 -26.46 0.64 -10.87
N TYR A 178 -25.56 0.98 -9.93
CA TYR A 178 -25.81 1.97 -8.89
C TYR A 178 -24.55 2.67 -8.38
N THR A 179 -24.77 3.83 -7.79
CA THR A 179 -23.80 4.58 -6.99
C THR A 179 -24.44 5.13 -5.73
N ILE A 180 -23.60 5.62 -4.80
CA ILE A 180 -24.02 6.18 -3.52
C ILE A 180 -23.66 7.68 -3.48
N LEU A 181 -24.59 8.53 -3.09
CA LEU A 181 -24.40 9.97 -3.03
C LEU A 181 -24.84 10.54 -1.68
N SER A 182 -24.42 11.76 -1.40
CA SER A 182 -24.92 12.56 -0.28
C SER A 182 -26.34 13.05 -0.57
N PRO A 183 -27.23 13.12 0.42
CA PRO A 183 -28.57 13.68 0.23
C PRO A 183 -28.57 15.13 -0.31
N TYR A 184 -27.51 15.89 -0.08
CA TYR A 184 -27.34 17.23 -0.64
C TYR A 184 -27.07 17.27 -2.15
N GLN A 185 -26.77 16.13 -2.75
CA GLN A 185 -26.52 15.99 -4.18
C GLN A 185 -27.80 15.67 -4.97
N ALA A 186 -28.94 15.53 -4.28
CA ALA A 186 -30.24 15.44 -4.92
C ALA A 186 -30.78 16.85 -5.26
N PHE A 187 -31.19 17.07 -6.51
CA PHE A 187 -31.78 18.31 -6.95
C PHE A 187 -33.30 18.30 -6.73
N ARG A 188 -33.97 17.29 -7.33
CA ARG A 188 -35.42 17.07 -7.18
C ARG A 188 -35.78 15.61 -7.43
N PHE A 189 -36.89 15.17 -6.94
CA PHE A 189 -37.39 13.80 -7.09
C PHE A 189 -38.87 13.76 -7.36
N ARG A 190 -39.32 12.66 -7.95
CA ARG A 190 -40.77 12.38 -8.17
C ARG A 190 -41.05 10.88 -8.12
N LYS A 191 -42.31 10.49 -7.98
CA LYS A 191 -42.75 9.11 -8.18
C LYS A 191 -42.62 8.74 -9.67
N HIS A 192 -42.09 7.55 -10.01
CA HIS A 192 -41.93 7.11 -11.38
C HIS A 192 -43.28 6.98 -12.10
N GLU A 193 -43.42 7.41 -13.36
CA GLU A 193 -44.70 7.52 -14.09
C GLU A 193 -45.50 6.22 -14.15
N LYS A 194 -44.88 5.06 -14.16
CA LYS A 194 -45.56 3.75 -14.09
C LYS A 194 -46.40 3.53 -12.85
N ASN A 195 -46.28 4.36 -11.79
CA ASN A 195 -46.90 4.19 -10.48
C ASN A 195 -47.72 5.40 -10.04
N LEU A 196 -48.11 6.27 -10.97
CA LEU A 196 -48.78 7.56 -10.66
C LEU A 196 -50.17 7.50 -9.99
N ASN A 197 -50.81 6.32 -9.94
CA ASN A 197 -52.21 6.23 -9.43
C ASN A 197 -52.39 6.38 -7.91
N GLU A 198 -51.32 6.59 -7.15
CA GLU A 198 -51.34 6.70 -5.67
C GLU A 198 -50.56 7.91 -5.09
N SER A 199 -50.78 9.10 -5.67
CA SER A 199 -50.10 10.29 -5.11
C SER A 199 -50.81 10.86 -3.88
N LYS A 200 -50.51 10.36 -2.70
CA LYS A 200 -50.76 11.06 -1.42
C LYS A 200 -49.48 11.80 -1.00
N ASN A 201 -49.66 13.01 -0.44
CA ASN A 201 -48.66 13.97 0.01
C ASN A 201 -47.39 13.34 0.64
N LEU A 202 -46.30 13.34 -0.10
CA LEU A 202 -45.03 12.60 0.24
C LEU A 202 -44.04 13.37 1.13
N SER A 203 -44.25 14.65 1.43
CA SER A 203 -43.30 15.42 2.26
C SER A 203 -43.84 16.77 2.79
N GLY A 204 -45.19 16.98 2.75
CA GLY A 204 -45.73 18.28 3.07
C GLY A 204 -45.46 19.40 2.05
N ARG A 205 -44.72 19.12 0.98
CA ARG A 205 -44.37 20.02 -0.12
C ARG A 205 -45.25 19.75 -1.33
N LYS A 206 -45.70 20.78 -2.03
CA LYS A 206 -46.52 20.64 -3.23
C LYS A 206 -45.62 20.29 -4.42
N PRO A 207 -45.91 19.21 -5.16
CA PRO A 207 -45.25 18.91 -6.43
C PRO A 207 -45.58 19.99 -7.50
N ASP A 208 -44.61 20.18 -8.44
CA ASP A 208 -44.89 20.96 -9.64
C ASP A 208 -45.91 20.26 -10.57
N SER A 209 -46.24 20.88 -11.73
CA SER A 209 -47.18 20.34 -12.72
C SER A 209 -46.72 18.97 -13.32
N LYS A 210 -45.43 18.59 -13.16
CA LYS A 210 -44.86 17.32 -13.63
C LYS A 210 -44.60 16.35 -12.49
N GLY A 211 -45.07 16.63 -11.29
CA GLY A 211 -44.91 15.79 -10.10
C GLY A 211 -43.55 15.88 -9.40
N TRP A 212 -42.70 16.81 -9.78
CA TRP A 212 -41.37 16.99 -9.17
C TRP A 212 -41.48 17.75 -7.82
N ILE A 213 -40.70 17.28 -6.84
CA ILE A 213 -40.50 17.87 -5.54
C ILE A 213 -39.03 18.26 -5.37
N MET A 214 -38.77 19.51 -5.01
CA MET A 214 -37.38 19.98 -4.78
C MET A 214 -36.78 19.35 -3.54
N ALA A 215 -35.51 18.86 -3.63
CA ALA A 215 -34.78 18.24 -2.54
C ALA A 215 -33.85 19.25 -1.79
N GLU A 216 -34.39 20.44 -1.48
CA GLU A 216 -33.65 21.52 -0.83
C GLU A 216 -33.00 21.06 0.49
N ASN A 217 -31.77 21.47 0.71
CA ASN A 217 -31.01 21.17 1.93
C ASN A 217 -30.93 19.67 2.28
N GLY A 218 -30.91 18.80 1.26
CA GLY A 218 -30.82 17.35 1.44
C GLY A 218 -32.11 16.71 1.97
N SER A 219 -33.26 17.33 1.75
CA SER A 219 -34.60 16.86 2.24
C SER A 219 -35.16 15.65 1.48
N ILE A 220 -34.35 14.97 0.71
CA ILE A 220 -34.73 13.71 0.05
C ILE A 220 -34.88 12.58 1.08
N ASN A 221 -35.84 11.66 0.86
CA ASN A 221 -35.95 10.48 1.72
C ASN A 221 -34.84 9.50 1.45
N THR A 222 -33.89 9.35 2.37
CA THR A 222 -32.73 8.48 2.25
C THR A 222 -33.04 7.00 2.51
N ARG A 223 -34.30 6.66 2.84
CA ARG A 223 -34.71 5.28 3.19
C ARG A 223 -35.13 4.44 1.98
N ARG A 224 -34.83 4.88 0.76
CA ARG A 224 -35.16 4.21 -0.50
C ARG A 224 -34.16 4.56 -1.61
N PRO A 225 -33.99 3.71 -2.63
CA PRO A 225 -33.26 4.03 -3.85
C PRO A 225 -34.10 4.88 -4.80
N TYR A 226 -33.41 5.53 -5.71
CA TYR A 226 -33.98 6.34 -6.80
C TYR A 226 -33.36 5.92 -8.13
N ILE A 227 -34.12 6.10 -9.23
CA ILE A 227 -33.61 5.96 -10.58
C ILE A 227 -33.23 7.33 -11.14
N CYS A 228 -32.04 7.50 -11.63
CA CYS A 228 -31.58 8.68 -12.33
C CYS A 228 -31.61 8.39 -13.84
N ILE A 229 -32.51 9.09 -14.57
CA ILE A 229 -32.61 8.99 -16.01
C ILE A 229 -31.54 9.90 -16.62
N LEU A 230 -30.73 9.34 -17.51
CA LEU A 230 -29.58 10.02 -18.10
C LEU A 230 -29.92 10.62 -19.47
N PRO A 231 -29.16 11.62 -19.96
CA PRO A 231 -29.42 12.25 -21.27
C PRO A 231 -29.48 11.27 -22.46
N SER A 232 -28.77 10.15 -22.40
CA SER A 232 -28.82 9.10 -23.42
C SER A 232 -30.08 8.23 -23.38
N GLY A 233 -30.95 8.39 -22.39
CA GLY A 233 -32.08 7.50 -22.12
C GLY A 233 -31.70 6.27 -21.28
N ARG A 234 -30.41 6.05 -20.97
CA ARG A 234 -29.99 5.05 -19.98
C ARG A 234 -30.43 5.49 -18.59
N HIS A 235 -30.25 4.63 -17.63
CA HIS A 235 -30.49 4.96 -16.21
C HIS A 235 -29.50 4.29 -15.30
N ILE A 236 -29.35 4.85 -14.10
CA ILE A 236 -28.56 4.30 -13.00
C ILE A 236 -29.34 4.48 -11.69
N SER A 237 -29.24 3.50 -10.80
CA SER A 237 -29.85 3.65 -9.47
C SER A 237 -28.93 4.47 -8.57
N VAL A 238 -29.53 5.36 -7.78
CA VAL A 238 -28.83 6.22 -6.82
C VAL A 238 -29.36 5.94 -5.42
N PHE A 239 -28.44 5.68 -4.50
CA PHE A 239 -28.71 5.61 -3.08
C PHE A 239 -28.20 6.87 -2.38
N PHE A 240 -28.97 7.37 -1.44
CA PHE A 240 -28.55 8.49 -0.57
C PHE A 240 -28.36 7.97 0.86
N TYR A 241 -27.18 8.22 1.44
CA TYR A 241 -26.90 7.75 2.79
C TYR A 241 -27.61 8.59 3.85
N ASP A 242 -27.89 7.98 5.01
CA ASP A 242 -28.40 8.64 6.19
C ASP A 242 -27.32 9.56 6.78
N LYS A 243 -27.52 10.86 6.64
CA LYS A 243 -26.53 11.86 7.05
C LYS A 243 -26.31 11.87 8.54
N GLU A 244 -27.34 11.76 9.35
CA GLU A 244 -27.25 11.92 10.81
C GLU A 244 -26.42 10.80 11.41
N ILE A 245 -26.76 9.55 11.10
CA ILE A 245 -26.02 8.38 11.60
C ILE A 245 -24.60 8.36 11.01
N SER A 246 -24.43 8.68 9.73
CA SER A 246 -23.10 8.68 9.09
C SER A 246 -22.18 9.77 9.65
N THR A 247 -22.72 10.95 9.98
CA THR A 247 -21.95 12.03 10.60
C THR A 247 -21.56 11.68 12.04
N GLU A 248 -22.48 11.12 12.81
CA GLU A 248 -22.20 10.70 14.19
C GLU A 248 -21.17 9.57 14.24
N LEU A 249 -21.21 8.66 13.28
CA LEU A 249 -20.22 7.61 13.13
C LEU A 249 -18.83 8.18 12.79
N SER A 250 -18.74 9.08 11.82
CA SER A 250 -17.47 9.61 11.32
C SER A 250 -16.81 10.58 12.29
N PHE A 251 -17.59 11.51 12.85
CA PHE A 251 -17.09 12.64 13.65
C PHE A 251 -17.49 12.61 15.12
N GLY A 252 -18.59 11.94 15.47
CA GLY A 252 -19.08 11.79 16.83
C GLY A 252 -18.47 10.58 17.56
N ASP A 253 -19.19 10.08 18.55
CA ASP A 253 -18.72 9.05 19.48
C ASP A 253 -19.36 7.66 19.26
N LEU A 254 -20.13 7.48 18.19
CA LEU A 254 -20.90 6.26 17.96
C LEU A 254 -20.03 4.98 17.94
N LEU A 255 -18.81 5.07 17.41
CA LEU A 255 -17.85 3.95 17.37
C LEU A 255 -17.11 3.68 18.69
N LYS A 256 -17.40 4.44 19.76
CA LYS A 256 -16.88 4.12 21.10
C LYS A 256 -17.66 3.02 21.80
N ASN A 257 -18.90 2.75 21.33
CA ASN A 257 -19.79 1.77 21.94
C ASN A 257 -20.61 1.03 20.88
N GLY A 258 -20.30 -0.25 20.66
CA GLY A 258 -20.97 -1.09 19.65
C GLY A 258 -22.45 -1.32 19.93
N GLU A 259 -22.88 -1.34 21.20
CA GLU A 259 -24.29 -1.44 21.58
C GLU A 259 -25.04 -0.16 21.20
N ALA A 260 -24.50 1.02 21.55
CA ALA A 260 -25.10 2.29 21.16
C ALA A 260 -25.21 2.43 19.64
N PHE A 261 -24.22 1.94 18.91
CA PHE A 261 -24.25 1.89 17.45
C PHE A 261 -25.37 0.97 16.94
N ALA A 262 -25.52 -0.22 17.48
CA ALA A 262 -26.63 -1.12 17.11
C ALA A 262 -27.99 -0.49 17.41
N GLN A 263 -28.14 0.12 18.59
CA GLN A 263 -29.39 0.74 19.01
C GLN A 263 -29.76 1.98 18.16
N SER A 264 -28.79 2.74 17.66
CA SER A 264 -29.06 3.85 16.73
C SER A 264 -29.69 3.38 15.41
N ILE A 265 -29.41 2.15 14.99
CA ILE A 265 -30.01 1.51 13.82
C ILE A 265 -31.38 0.91 14.15
N ILE A 266 -31.46 0.13 15.24
CA ILE A 266 -32.64 -0.62 15.62
C ILE A 266 -33.79 0.36 15.96
N ASN A 267 -33.48 1.42 16.68
CA ASN A 267 -34.46 2.41 17.13
C ASN A 267 -34.65 3.60 16.19
N ALA A 268 -33.98 3.61 15.01
CA ALA A 268 -34.21 4.70 14.06
C ALA A 268 -35.69 4.85 13.69
N PRO A 269 -36.26 6.07 13.63
CA PRO A 269 -37.66 6.27 13.31
C PRO A 269 -37.98 5.77 11.90
N HIS A 270 -39.19 5.22 11.72
CA HIS A 270 -39.70 4.90 10.39
C HIS A 270 -40.16 6.20 9.69
N THR A 271 -39.89 6.29 8.39
CA THR A 271 -40.38 7.39 7.55
C THR A 271 -41.69 7.04 6.85
N ASP A 272 -41.96 5.73 6.67
CA ASP A 272 -43.19 5.19 6.09
C ASP A 272 -43.49 3.82 6.72
N GLU A 273 -44.46 3.75 7.63
CA GLU A 273 -44.80 2.51 8.35
C GLU A 273 -45.32 1.38 7.44
N ASN A 274 -45.84 1.73 6.26
CA ASN A 274 -46.39 0.76 5.31
C ASN A 274 -45.36 0.22 4.30
N ARG A 275 -44.11 0.68 4.36
CA ARG A 275 -43.04 0.30 3.40
C ARG A 275 -41.86 -0.33 4.09
N ARG A 276 -41.15 -1.11 3.33
CA ARG A 276 -39.85 -1.63 3.69
C ARG A 276 -38.78 -0.57 3.38
N GLU A 277 -38.05 -0.20 4.41
CA GLU A 277 -37.06 0.88 4.37
C GLU A 277 -35.65 0.33 4.43
N ILE A 278 -34.70 1.03 3.77
CA ILE A 278 -33.27 0.79 3.92
C ILE A 278 -32.61 1.96 4.65
N ILE A 279 -31.86 1.66 5.71
CA ILE A 279 -30.93 2.60 6.34
C ILE A 279 -29.57 2.42 5.68
N ILE A 280 -29.01 3.48 5.14
CA ILE A 280 -27.70 3.47 4.49
C ILE A 280 -26.75 4.32 5.32
N ILE A 281 -25.69 3.69 5.82
CA ILE A 281 -24.65 4.37 6.59
C ILE A 281 -23.38 4.32 5.75
N ALA A 282 -22.83 5.46 5.38
CA ALA A 282 -21.60 5.54 4.57
C ALA A 282 -20.56 6.43 5.27
N SER A 283 -19.35 5.94 5.35
CA SER A 283 -18.20 6.65 5.96
C SER A 283 -16.89 6.22 5.29
N ASP A 284 -15.83 6.99 5.57
CA ASP A 284 -14.48 6.48 5.31
C ASP A 284 -14.25 5.23 6.14
N GLY A 285 -13.72 4.20 5.50
CA GLY A 285 -13.47 2.91 6.14
C GLY A 285 -12.45 2.99 7.26
N GLU A 286 -11.55 3.96 7.19
CA GLU A 286 -10.53 4.24 8.21
C GLU A 286 -11.13 4.70 9.54
N ALA A 287 -12.39 5.11 9.58
CA ALA A 287 -13.14 5.33 10.82
C ALA A 287 -13.19 4.07 11.69
N TYR A 288 -13.24 2.89 11.05
CA TYR A 288 -13.33 1.59 11.74
C TYR A 288 -11.96 1.07 12.18
N GLY A 289 -11.16 1.86 12.88
CA GLY A 289 -9.90 1.42 13.49
C GLY A 289 -8.82 2.49 13.56
N HIS A 290 -8.55 3.20 12.45
CA HIS A 290 -7.50 4.22 12.39
C HIS A 290 -7.96 5.54 13.06
N HIS A 291 -9.06 6.12 12.60
CA HIS A 291 -9.58 7.38 13.17
C HIS A 291 -10.21 7.18 14.54
N LYS A 292 -10.89 6.07 14.74
CA LYS A 292 -11.52 5.67 16.00
C LYS A 292 -10.95 4.32 16.43
N LYS A 293 -10.04 4.35 17.41
CA LYS A 293 -9.43 3.14 17.96
C LYS A 293 -10.50 2.15 18.43
N PHE A 294 -10.38 0.87 18.02
CA PHE A 294 -11.35 -0.20 18.28
C PHE A 294 -12.71 -0.03 17.56
N GLY A 295 -12.79 0.85 16.56
CA GLY A 295 -14.00 1.00 15.74
C GLY A 295 -14.37 -0.27 14.97
N ASP A 296 -13.40 -1.10 14.61
CA ASP A 296 -13.56 -2.44 14.03
C ASP A 296 -14.37 -3.38 14.97
N MET A 297 -14.06 -3.33 16.27
CA MET A 297 -14.74 -4.13 17.28
C MET A 297 -16.18 -3.62 17.55
N ALA A 298 -16.35 -2.29 17.60
CA ALA A 298 -17.68 -1.68 17.75
C ALA A 298 -18.57 -2.04 16.55
N LEU A 299 -18.02 -2.00 15.33
CA LEU A 299 -18.71 -2.44 14.12
C LEU A 299 -19.10 -3.92 14.18
N ALA A 300 -18.16 -4.82 14.54
CA ALA A 300 -18.43 -6.25 14.66
C ALA A 300 -19.54 -6.55 15.68
N TYR A 301 -19.51 -5.88 16.82
CA TYR A 301 -20.53 -6.00 17.85
C TYR A 301 -21.89 -5.51 17.34
N CYS A 302 -21.93 -4.35 16.70
CA CYS A 302 -23.14 -3.79 16.08
C CYS A 302 -23.74 -4.78 15.07
N LEU A 303 -22.92 -5.31 14.14
CA LEU A 303 -23.37 -6.25 13.12
C LEU A 303 -23.95 -7.52 13.75
N LYS A 304 -23.33 -8.07 14.78
CA LYS A 304 -23.84 -9.23 15.52
C LYS A 304 -25.18 -8.92 16.18
N THR A 305 -25.31 -7.79 16.88
CA THR A 305 -26.54 -7.37 17.53
C THR A 305 -27.68 -7.18 16.53
N VAL A 306 -27.41 -6.55 15.37
CA VAL A 306 -28.39 -6.38 14.29
C VAL A 306 -28.81 -7.74 13.69
N LEU A 307 -27.87 -8.66 13.50
CA LEU A 307 -28.19 -10.02 13.02
C LEU A 307 -29.12 -10.80 13.98
N ASP A 308 -29.00 -10.57 15.27
CA ASP A 308 -29.85 -11.19 16.28
C ASP A 308 -31.24 -10.55 16.40
N ASN A 309 -31.42 -9.31 15.92
CA ASN A 309 -32.67 -8.59 15.91
C ASN A 309 -33.67 -9.18 14.89
N LYS A 310 -34.97 -9.21 15.24
CA LYS A 310 -36.01 -9.82 14.39
C LYS A 310 -36.60 -8.83 13.37
N ASP A 311 -36.57 -7.55 13.65
CA ASP A 311 -37.26 -6.50 12.88
C ASP A 311 -36.33 -5.82 11.88
N VAL A 312 -35.00 -5.96 12.05
CA VAL A 312 -33.98 -5.38 11.19
C VAL A 312 -33.17 -6.48 10.48
N ALA A 313 -32.92 -6.32 9.18
CA ALA A 313 -32.14 -7.24 8.38
C ALA A 313 -30.92 -6.52 7.76
N LEU A 314 -29.74 -7.15 7.83
CA LEU A 314 -28.60 -6.69 7.04
C LEU A 314 -28.85 -6.97 5.56
N THR A 315 -28.44 -6.04 4.71
CA THR A 315 -28.50 -6.15 3.24
C THR A 315 -27.31 -5.47 2.59
N VAL A 316 -27.14 -5.71 1.28
CA VAL A 316 -26.25 -4.95 0.40
C VAL A 316 -27.07 -4.30 -0.71
N PHE A 317 -26.53 -3.28 -1.36
CA PHE A 317 -27.25 -2.50 -2.35
C PHE A 317 -27.84 -3.35 -3.49
N GLY A 318 -27.05 -4.31 -4.03
CA GLY A 318 -27.51 -5.21 -5.09
C GLY A 318 -28.70 -6.06 -4.65
N GLU A 319 -28.61 -6.69 -3.47
CA GLU A 319 -29.72 -7.49 -2.91
C GLU A 319 -30.98 -6.64 -2.69
N TYR A 320 -30.85 -5.43 -2.18
CA TYR A 320 -32.00 -4.56 -1.95
C TYR A 320 -32.68 -4.15 -3.26
N LEU A 321 -31.92 -3.85 -4.34
CA LEU A 321 -32.47 -3.55 -5.66
C LEU A 321 -33.14 -4.75 -6.31
N GLU A 322 -32.70 -5.99 -6.03
CA GLU A 322 -33.35 -7.19 -6.51
C GLU A 322 -34.66 -7.47 -5.77
N LEU A 323 -34.67 -7.25 -4.44
CA LEU A 323 -35.84 -7.50 -3.61
C LEU A 323 -36.95 -6.45 -3.81
N PHE A 324 -36.59 -5.20 -4.09
CA PHE A 324 -37.53 -4.07 -4.12
C PHE A 324 -37.33 -3.20 -5.34
N PRO A 325 -38.36 -3.05 -6.18
CA PRO A 325 -38.30 -2.20 -7.36
C PRO A 325 -38.15 -0.72 -6.97
N VAL A 326 -37.39 0.00 -7.78
CA VAL A 326 -37.21 1.45 -7.61
C VAL A 326 -38.47 2.16 -8.10
N GLU A 327 -39.11 2.93 -7.23
CA GLU A 327 -40.40 3.58 -7.50
C GLU A 327 -40.29 5.10 -7.74
N TYR A 328 -39.12 5.68 -7.52
CA TYR A 328 -38.91 7.12 -7.57
C TYR A 328 -37.78 7.47 -8.53
N GLU A 329 -37.93 8.59 -9.21
CA GLU A 329 -36.91 9.23 -10.03
C GLU A 329 -36.24 10.35 -9.24
N VAL A 330 -34.96 10.60 -9.56
CA VAL A 330 -34.18 11.71 -9.04
C VAL A 330 -33.40 12.39 -10.16
N GLU A 331 -33.29 13.70 -10.07
CA GLU A 331 -32.27 14.48 -10.75
C GLU A 331 -31.21 14.93 -9.72
N ILE A 332 -29.95 14.96 -10.16
CA ILE A 332 -28.81 15.31 -9.29
C ILE A 332 -28.42 16.79 -9.42
N VAL A 333 -27.73 17.30 -8.41
CA VAL A 333 -26.98 18.56 -8.51
C VAL A 333 -25.58 18.20 -9.03
N GLU A 334 -25.30 18.59 -10.27
CA GLU A 334 -24.01 18.31 -10.91
C GLU A 334 -22.85 19.08 -10.24
N ASN A 335 -21.65 18.56 -10.43
CA ASN A 335 -20.41 19.16 -9.94
C ASN A 335 -20.41 19.38 -8.42
N THR A 336 -20.92 18.40 -7.68
CA THR A 336 -20.99 18.40 -6.23
C THR A 336 -20.29 17.17 -5.63
N ALA A 337 -19.91 17.28 -4.37
CA ALA A 337 -19.21 16.25 -3.60
C ALA A 337 -19.70 16.21 -2.14
N TRP A 338 -19.48 15.11 -1.43
CA TRP A 338 -19.94 14.99 -0.03
C TRP A 338 -19.12 15.81 0.97
N SER A 339 -17.85 16.10 0.66
CA SER A 339 -16.89 16.72 1.58
C SER A 339 -16.65 18.20 1.31
N CYS A 340 -17.39 18.79 0.36
CA CYS A 340 -17.29 20.22 0.07
C CYS A 340 -18.68 20.82 -0.16
N SER A 341 -19.12 21.70 0.76
CA SER A 341 -20.39 22.43 0.63
C SER A 341 -20.40 23.49 -0.48
N HIS A 342 -19.24 23.79 -1.11
CA HIS A 342 -19.07 24.76 -2.19
C HIS A 342 -18.80 24.02 -3.51
N SER A 343 -19.62 23.03 -3.82
CA SER A 343 -19.47 22.21 -5.05
C SER A 343 -18.13 21.47 -5.12
N LEU A 344 -17.30 21.72 -6.11
CA LEU A 344 -15.98 21.12 -6.29
C LEU A 344 -14.82 22.07 -5.90
N SER A 345 -15.14 23.20 -5.24
CA SER A 345 -14.14 24.24 -4.94
C SER A 345 -12.93 23.76 -4.10
N ARG A 346 -13.03 22.60 -3.43
CA ARG A 346 -11.86 22.01 -2.77
C ARG A 346 -10.78 21.61 -3.78
N TRP A 347 -11.15 21.16 -4.98
CA TRP A 347 -10.24 20.60 -5.98
C TRP A 347 -9.95 21.52 -7.17
N GLU A 348 -10.75 22.59 -7.36
CA GLU A 348 -10.53 23.55 -8.44
C GLU A 348 -10.53 25.02 -7.98
N GLY A 349 -10.94 25.28 -6.74
CA GLY A 349 -11.04 26.60 -6.15
C GLY A 349 -10.27 26.73 -4.83
N GLY A 350 -10.42 27.87 -4.20
CA GLY A 350 -9.75 28.22 -2.94
C GLY A 350 -10.57 27.89 -1.67
N CYS A 351 -11.41 26.86 -1.69
CA CYS A 351 -12.27 26.51 -0.56
C CYS A 351 -11.48 26.07 0.67
N THR A 352 -11.87 26.55 1.84
CA THR A 352 -11.28 26.23 3.15
C THR A 352 -12.01 25.09 3.89
N CYS A 353 -13.01 24.43 3.28
CA CYS A 353 -13.72 23.31 3.89
C CYS A 353 -12.75 22.24 4.42
N GLY A 354 -12.99 21.79 5.68
CA GLY A 354 -12.17 20.76 6.32
C GLY A 354 -10.82 21.22 6.85
N ILE A 355 -10.52 22.51 6.81
CA ILE A 355 -9.33 23.08 7.44
C ILE A 355 -9.73 23.54 8.86
N PRO A 356 -9.02 23.11 9.91
CA PRO A 356 -9.32 23.53 11.27
C PRO A 356 -9.13 25.04 11.46
N ASP A 357 -10.10 25.71 12.09
CA ASP A 357 -10.10 27.16 12.36
C ASP A 357 -8.98 27.61 13.34
N ASN A 358 -8.32 26.70 14.03
CA ASN A 358 -7.41 26.99 15.16
C ASN A 358 -5.93 27.14 14.77
N ARG A 359 -5.59 27.55 13.55
CA ARG A 359 -4.19 27.60 13.09
C ARG A 359 -3.45 28.92 13.35
N GLY A 360 -3.86 29.69 14.33
CA GLY A 360 -3.16 30.90 14.77
C GLY A 360 -3.34 32.07 13.81
N GLU A 361 -2.63 33.19 14.07
CA GLU A 361 -2.75 34.47 13.39
C GLU A 361 -2.25 34.49 11.92
N ALA A 362 -1.84 33.35 11.35
CA ALA A 362 -1.38 33.29 9.95
C ALA A 362 -2.58 33.14 9.01
N GLU A 363 -2.76 34.05 8.10
CA GLU A 363 -3.72 33.97 7.00
C GLU A 363 -3.30 32.84 6.02
N TRP A 364 -3.85 31.67 6.24
CA TRP A 364 -3.66 30.52 5.34
C TRP A 364 -4.58 30.64 4.13
N SER A 365 -3.97 30.77 2.94
CA SER A 365 -4.69 30.77 1.67
C SER A 365 -4.76 29.38 1.06
N GLN A 366 -5.92 29.01 0.52
CA GLN A 366 -6.08 27.79 -0.27
C GLN A 366 -6.03 28.05 -1.78
N GLU A 367 -5.60 29.22 -2.19
CA GLU A 367 -5.49 29.62 -3.60
C GLU A 367 -4.46 28.79 -4.38
N TRP A 368 -3.47 28.20 -3.68
CA TRP A 368 -2.53 27.26 -4.29
C TRP A 368 -3.24 26.09 -5.00
N ARG A 369 -4.45 25.69 -4.55
CA ARG A 369 -5.27 24.64 -5.17
C ARG A 369 -5.69 25.02 -6.59
N VAL A 370 -6.07 26.27 -6.81
CA VAL A 370 -6.44 26.80 -8.13
C VAL A 370 -5.27 26.68 -9.09
N HIS A 371 -4.11 27.15 -8.68
CA HIS A 371 -2.91 27.16 -9.53
C HIS A 371 -2.39 25.74 -9.79
N LEU A 372 -2.45 24.84 -8.78
CA LEU A 372 -2.11 23.45 -8.99
C LEU A 372 -3.07 22.79 -10.01
N ARG A 373 -4.39 23.04 -9.91
CA ARG A 373 -5.37 22.52 -10.86
C ARG A 373 -5.13 23.03 -12.27
N GLN A 374 -4.87 24.32 -12.43
CA GLN A 374 -4.56 24.92 -13.71
C GLN A 374 -3.28 24.31 -14.33
N ALA A 375 -2.24 24.14 -13.53
CA ALA A 375 -1.00 23.50 -13.96
C ALA A 375 -1.22 22.06 -14.41
N ILE A 376 -1.95 21.25 -13.61
CA ILE A 376 -2.27 19.86 -13.93
C ILE A 376 -3.12 19.76 -15.19
N ASN A 377 -4.15 20.57 -15.35
CA ASN A 377 -4.99 20.57 -16.55
C ASN A 377 -4.18 20.94 -17.80
N LYS A 378 -3.27 21.90 -17.67
CA LYS A 378 -2.39 22.32 -18.77
C LYS A 378 -1.44 21.19 -19.19
N ILE A 379 -0.70 20.61 -18.23
CA ILE A 379 0.26 19.55 -18.55
C ILE A 379 -0.46 18.29 -19.06
N ARG A 380 -1.66 17.96 -18.52
CA ARG A 380 -2.49 16.84 -18.99
C ARG A 380 -2.84 16.99 -20.47
N THR A 381 -3.25 18.19 -20.88
CA THR A 381 -3.57 18.51 -22.27
C THR A 381 -2.35 18.35 -23.19
N GLU A 382 -1.18 18.82 -22.79
CA GLU A 382 0.03 18.70 -23.60
C GLU A 382 0.53 17.25 -23.70
N ILE A 383 0.42 16.46 -22.62
CA ILE A 383 0.70 15.02 -22.63
C ILE A 383 -0.21 14.29 -23.62
N ASP A 384 -1.49 14.62 -23.66
CA ASP A 384 -2.42 14.03 -24.65
C ASP A 384 -2.01 14.33 -26.08
N LYS A 385 -1.62 15.56 -26.38
CA LYS A 385 -1.15 15.93 -27.71
C LYS A 385 0.09 15.12 -28.09
N ILE A 386 1.07 15.03 -27.19
CA ILE A 386 2.30 14.24 -27.41
C ILE A 386 1.93 12.78 -27.68
N PHE A 387 1.01 12.21 -26.88
CA PHE A 387 0.55 10.85 -27.07
C PHE A 387 -0.09 10.62 -28.44
N HIS A 388 -1.12 11.39 -28.80
CA HIS A 388 -1.87 11.20 -30.03
C HIS A 388 -1.04 11.45 -31.31
N GLU A 389 -0.08 12.38 -31.27
CA GLU A 389 0.80 12.65 -32.38
C GLU A 389 1.85 11.55 -32.62
N ASN A 390 2.23 10.83 -31.55
CA ASN A 390 3.30 9.86 -31.63
C ASN A 390 2.84 8.41 -31.66
N ILE A 391 1.74 8.06 -30.96
CA ILE A 391 1.31 6.66 -30.79
C ILE A 391 1.15 5.89 -32.11
N LYS A 392 0.59 6.56 -33.14
CA LYS A 392 0.33 5.98 -34.47
C LYS A 392 1.60 5.52 -35.20
N LYS A 393 2.77 6.01 -34.79
CA LYS A 393 4.07 5.59 -35.35
C LYS A 393 4.48 4.18 -34.94
N TYR A 394 3.94 3.68 -33.81
CA TYR A 394 4.40 2.45 -33.13
C TYR A 394 3.37 1.33 -33.14
N ILE A 395 2.13 1.62 -33.50
CA ILE A 395 1.03 0.65 -33.52
C ILE A 395 0.71 0.18 -34.94
N LYS A 396 0.03 -0.96 -35.06
CA LYS A 396 -0.47 -1.50 -36.31
C LYS A 396 -1.46 -0.55 -36.98
N SER A 397 -1.45 -0.47 -38.29
CA SER A 397 -2.27 0.46 -39.07
C SER A 397 -3.78 0.17 -39.00
N GLU A 398 -4.18 -1.07 -38.70
CA GLU A 398 -5.59 -1.46 -38.53
C GLU A 398 -6.20 -0.91 -37.21
N ILE A 399 -5.39 -0.46 -36.25
CA ILE A 399 -5.87 0.08 -34.97
C ILE A 399 -6.23 1.55 -35.16
N LYS A 400 -7.54 1.80 -35.22
CA LYS A 400 -8.09 3.14 -35.48
C LYS A 400 -8.24 3.97 -34.21
N ASP A 401 -8.57 3.31 -33.08
CA ASP A 401 -8.82 3.97 -31.79
C ASP A 401 -7.71 3.68 -30.78
N PRO A 402 -6.84 4.67 -30.50
CA PRO A 402 -5.80 4.54 -29.47
C PRO A 402 -6.33 4.35 -28.05
N LEU A 403 -7.56 4.75 -27.76
CA LEU A 403 -8.17 4.59 -26.44
C LEU A 403 -8.27 3.12 -26.03
N GLN A 404 -8.55 2.23 -27.02
CA GLN A 404 -8.60 0.79 -26.73
C GLN A 404 -7.25 0.25 -26.26
N ILE A 405 -6.15 0.77 -26.78
CA ILE A 405 -4.81 0.35 -26.37
C ILE A 405 -4.56 0.75 -24.91
N ILE A 406 -4.96 1.99 -24.56
CA ILE A 406 -4.80 2.48 -23.16
C ILE A 406 -5.69 1.66 -22.22
N LYS A 407 -6.93 1.33 -22.62
CA LYS A 407 -7.80 0.45 -21.83
C LYS A 407 -7.14 -0.89 -21.51
N ASP A 408 -6.57 -1.54 -22.53
CA ASP A 408 -5.97 -2.86 -22.37
C ASP A 408 -4.59 -2.82 -21.68
N TYR A 409 -3.95 -1.64 -21.63
CA TYR A 409 -2.65 -1.48 -20.98
C TYR A 409 -2.69 -1.76 -19.45
N ILE A 410 -3.86 -1.68 -18.83
CA ILE A 410 -4.00 -2.00 -17.42
C ILE A 410 -3.52 -3.42 -17.09
N ALA A 411 -3.73 -4.37 -17.97
CA ALA A 411 -3.27 -5.74 -17.80
C ALA A 411 -1.74 -5.82 -17.66
N VAL A 412 -1.02 -5.04 -18.49
CA VAL A 412 0.45 -4.91 -18.40
C VAL A 412 0.88 -4.12 -17.15
N ALA A 413 0.19 -3.02 -16.86
CA ALA A 413 0.55 -2.15 -15.73
C ALA A 413 0.45 -2.88 -14.38
N GLU A 414 -0.53 -3.78 -14.22
CA GLU A 414 -0.72 -4.57 -13.00
C GLU A 414 0.12 -5.85 -12.95
N GLN A 415 0.58 -6.36 -14.09
CA GLN A 415 1.39 -7.58 -14.14
C GLN A 415 2.44 -7.47 -15.25
N ARG A 416 3.62 -6.99 -14.88
CA ARG A 416 4.74 -6.67 -15.76
C ARG A 416 5.69 -7.86 -15.93
N ASP A 417 5.16 -9.05 -16.22
CA ASP A 417 5.95 -10.19 -16.67
C ASP A 417 6.10 -10.21 -18.19
N HIS A 418 7.14 -10.88 -18.66
CA HIS A 418 7.48 -10.93 -20.09
C HIS A 418 6.39 -11.56 -20.94
N GLU A 419 5.66 -12.56 -20.43
CA GLU A 419 4.58 -13.21 -21.17
C GLU A 419 3.44 -12.26 -21.45
N ASN A 420 2.98 -11.56 -20.42
CA ASN A 420 1.87 -10.60 -20.52
C ASN A 420 2.24 -9.41 -21.41
N ILE A 421 3.45 -8.88 -21.25
CA ILE A 421 3.97 -7.81 -22.12
C ILE A 421 4.03 -8.28 -23.57
N ARG A 422 4.51 -9.48 -23.86
CA ARG A 422 4.60 -10.02 -25.21
C ARG A 422 3.23 -10.23 -25.84
N ILE A 423 2.26 -10.73 -25.10
CA ILE A 423 0.88 -10.87 -25.57
C ILE A 423 0.34 -9.50 -25.99
N PHE A 424 0.53 -8.49 -25.15
CA PHE A 424 0.10 -7.12 -25.41
C PHE A 424 0.80 -6.52 -26.66
N LEU A 425 2.13 -6.61 -26.72
CA LEU A 425 2.90 -6.10 -27.85
C LEU A 425 2.57 -6.82 -29.16
N ASN A 426 2.37 -8.14 -29.15
CA ASN A 426 1.92 -8.90 -30.32
C ASN A 426 0.54 -8.43 -30.84
N LYS A 427 -0.34 -8.01 -29.95
CA LYS A 427 -1.65 -7.47 -30.30
C LYS A 427 -1.55 -6.10 -30.97
N TYR A 428 -0.70 -5.22 -30.45
CA TYR A 428 -0.72 -3.80 -30.79
C TYR A 428 0.47 -3.27 -31.58
N SER A 429 1.70 -3.77 -31.34
CA SER A 429 2.92 -3.26 -31.96
C SER A 429 3.05 -3.67 -33.42
N ASP A 430 3.53 -2.75 -34.27
CA ASP A 430 3.81 -2.99 -35.66
C ASP A 430 5.22 -3.61 -35.85
N LYS A 431 5.27 -4.92 -36.02
CA LYS A 431 6.53 -5.67 -36.21
C LYS A 431 7.30 -5.32 -37.50
N ASN A 432 6.62 -4.76 -38.50
CA ASN A 432 7.26 -4.41 -39.79
C ASN A 432 8.11 -3.13 -39.70
N LYS A 433 7.95 -2.37 -38.62
CA LYS A 433 8.74 -1.18 -38.31
C LYS A 433 10.01 -1.47 -37.46
N LYS A 434 10.45 -2.75 -37.42
CA LYS A 434 11.74 -3.06 -36.79
C LYS A 434 12.83 -2.22 -37.46
N ASP A 435 13.46 -1.36 -36.67
CA ASP A 435 14.64 -0.65 -37.13
C ASP A 435 15.66 -1.66 -37.67
N LYS A 436 16.12 -1.47 -38.91
CA LYS A 436 17.12 -2.32 -39.58
C LYS A 436 18.48 -2.38 -38.87
N ALA A 437 18.56 -1.83 -37.67
CA ALA A 437 19.80 -1.55 -36.95
C ALA A 437 20.28 -2.65 -35.98
N ASP A 438 19.47 -3.68 -35.65
CA ASP A 438 19.82 -4.57 -34.54
C ASP A 438 19.78 -6.09 -34.85
N ASN A 439 20.30 -6.51 -36.01
CA ASN A 439 20.51 -7.93 -36.31
C ASN A 439 21.91 -8.47 -35.88
N SER A 440 22.48 -7.93 -34.81
CA SER A 440 23.84 -8.35 -34.39
C SER A 440 24.02 -8.51 -32.88
N SER A 441 23.16 -9.24 -32.17
CA SER A 441 23.47 -9.60 -30.79
C SER A 441 23.36 -11.10 -30.54
N GLY A 442 24.54 -11.77 -30.66
CA GLY A 442 24.69 -13.19 -30.35
C GLY A 442 24.80 -13.52 -28.86
N PHE A 443 24.05 -12.84 -27.97
CA PHE A 443 23.97 -13.17 -26.56
C PHE A 443 22.52 -13.10 -26.10
N ASN A 444 21.79 -14.20 -26.18
CA ASN A 444 20.49 -14.40 -25.60
C ASN A 444 20.62 -14.61 -24.09
N ILE A 445 21.00 -13.58 -23.33
CA ILE A 445 20.96 -13.61 -21.86
C ILE A 445 19.51 -13.40 -21.39
N ILE A 446 18.68 -12.72 -22.21
CA ILE A 446 17.25 -12.53 -21.97
C ILE A 446 16.55 -13.08 -23.21
N GLN A 447 15.62 -13.99 -23.04
CA GLN A 447 14.94 -14.71 -24.14
C GLN A 447 14.12 -13.81 -25.10
N ASP A 448 13.89 -12.53 -24.76
CA ASP A 448 13.09 -11.60 -25.53
C ASP A 448 13.87 -10.30 -25.82
N ASP A 449 14.33 -10.12 -27.06
CA ASP A 449 14.85 -8.84 -27.55
C ASP A 449 13.66 -7.96 -28.01
N TYR A 450 13.35 -6.96 -27.19
CA TYR A 450 12.33 -5.95 -27.53
C TYR A 450 12.97 -4.82 -28.35
N SER A 451 12.22 -4.32 -29.35
CA SER A 451 12.65 -3.22 -30.22
C SER A 451 12.56 -1.86 -29.52
N ALA A 452 13.34 -0.89 -30.01
CA ALA A 452 13.24 0.51 -29.57
C ALA A 452 11.81 1.06 -29.78
N SER A 453 11.13 0.66 -30.84
CA SER A 453 9.74 1.02 -31.13
C SER A 453 8.76 0.48 -30.08
N GLU A 454 8.94 -0.74 -29.62
CA GLU A 454 8.15 -1.36 -28.54
C GLU A 454 8.38 -0.66 -27.19
N SER A 455 9.62 -0.31 -26.89
CA SER A 455 9.96 0.48 -25.69
C SER A 455 9.33 1.87 -25.72
N LEU A 456 9.28 2.53 -26.89
CA LEU A 456 8.62 3.83 -27.03
C LEU A 456 7.10 3.71 -26.91
N LEU A 457 6.49 2.66 -27.47
CA LEU A 457 5.06 2.37 -27.29
C LEU A 457 4.70 2.24 -25.80
N LEU A 458 5.44 1.43 -25.05
CA LEU A 458 5.22 1.26 -23.62
C LEU A 458 5.48 2.56 -22.85
N SER A 459 6.47 3.34 -23.25
CA SER A 459 6.75 4.65 -22.61
C SER A 459 5.59 5.62 -22.79
N LEU A 460 4.96 5.66 -23.97
CA LEU A 460 3.78 6.49 -24.24
C LEU A 460 2.55 6.04 -23.43
N LEU A 461 2.34 4.74 -23.29
CA LEU A 461 1.23 4.19 -22.51
C LEU A 461 1.42 4.43 -21.01
N GLU A 462 2.64 4.24 -20.52
CA GLU A 462 2.96 4.54 -19.14
C GLU A 462 2.86 6.05 -18.84
N MET A 463 3.24 6.90 -19.79
CA MET A 463 3.02 8.35 -19.70
C MET A 463 1.54 8.69 -19.48
N GLN A 464 0.61 8.00 -20.17
CA GLN A 464 -0.84 8.17 -19.95
C GLN A 464 -1.27 7.67 -18.57
N ARG A 465 -0.71 6.55 -18.09
CA ARG A 465 -0.97 6.06 -16.71
C ARG A 465 -0.52 7.07 -15.67
N GLN A 466 0.67 7.64 -15.83
CA GLN A 466 1.17 8.68 -14.93
C GLN A 466 0.33 9.95 -14.99
N ALA A 467 -0.17 10.29 -16.18
CA ALA A 467 -1.06 11.42 -16.39
C ALA A 467 -2.43 11.28 -15.71
N MET A 468 -2.89 10.05 -15.45
CA MET A 468 -4.06 9.82 -14.60
C MET A 468 -3.70 9.91 -13.12
N LEU A 469 -2.61 9.30 -12.68
CA LEU A 469 -2.15 9.35 -11.29
C LEU A 469 -1.91 10.79 -10.80
N MET A 470 -1.42 11.70 -11.66
CA MET A 470 -1.22 13.11 -11.30
C MET A 470 -2.51 13.90 -11.07
N GLN A 471 -3.69 13.32 -11.38
CA GLN A 471 -5.00 13.94 -11.18
C GLN A 471 -5.74 13.41 -9.95
N SER A 472 -5.13 12.50 -9.17
CA SER A 472 -5.75 11.98 -7.95
C SER A 472 -6.19 13.10 -7.02
N SER A 473 -7.34 12.94 -6.36
CA SER A 473 -7.93 13.96 -5.47
C SER A 473 -7.05 14.34 -4.28
N ASP A 474 -6.09 13.49 -3.93
CA ASP A 474 -5.33 13.52 -2.69
C ASP A 474 -4.56 14.80 -2.46
N ALA A 475 -3.95 15.36 -3.51
CA ALA A 475 -3.16 16.59 -3.38
C ALA A 475 -3.97 17.78 -2.88
N TRP A 476 -5.24 17.88 -3.28
CA TRP A 476 -6.13 18.99 -2.92
C TRP A 476 -6.90 18.75 -1.62
N PHE A 477 -6.88 17.53 -1.11
CA PHE A 477 -7.61 17.20 0.12
C PHE A 477 -6.96 17.86 1.35
N PHE A 478 -5.63 17.91 1.38
CA PHE A 478 -4.86 18.49 2.49
C PHE A 478 -4.72 20.02 2.34
N ASP A 479 -4.07 20.65 3.29
CA ASP A 479 -4.08 22.08 3.56
C ASP A 479 -2.90 22.85 2.97
N ASP A 480 -1.90 22.15 2.39
CA ASP A 480 -0.70 22.78 1.83
C ASP A 480 -0.06 21.99 0.70
N ILE A 481 0.47 22.69 -0.29
CA ILE A 481 1.11 22.09 -1.47
C ILE A 481 2.43 21.36 -1.15
N SER A 482 3.03 21.60 0.02
CA SER A 482 4.24 20.88 0.47
C SER A 482 3.96 19.53 1.14
N ARG A 483 2.69 19.16 1.31
CA ARG A 483 2.33 17.85 1.87
C ARG A 483 2.73 16.71 0.95
N ILE A 484 2.96 15.54 1.55
CA ILE A 484 3.48 14.36 0.84
C ILE A 484 2.58 13.94 -0.33
N GLU A 485 1.27 14.16 -0.25
CA GLU A 485 0.30 13.82 -1.29
C GLU A 485 0.45 14.77 -2.50
N ALA A 486 0.63 16.07 -2.29
CA ALA A 486 0.87 17.00 -3.37
C ALA A 486 2.26 16.76 -4.03
N VAL A 487 3.30 16.50 -3.23
CA VAL A 487 4.63 16.11 -3.75
C VAL A 487 4.53 14.82 -4.56
N GLN A 488 3.70 13.86 -4.15
CA GLN A 488 3.48 12.62 -4.89
C GLN A 488 2.90 12.89 -6.28
N ILE A 489 1.87 13.73 -6.38
CA ILE A 489 1.27 14.13 -7.66
C ILE A 489 2.29 14.83 -8.56
N LEU A 490 3.07 15.77 -8.02
CA LEU A 490 4.14 16.42 -8.74
C LEU A 490 5.22 15.43 -9.22
N THR A 491 5.49 14.38 -8.45
CA THR A 491 6.39 13.28 -8.84
C THR A 491 5.83 12.50 -10.05
N HIS A 492 4.51 12.28 -10.12
CA HIS A 492 3.86 11.66 -11.28
C HIS A 492 3.94 12.54 -12.52
N VAL A 493 3.79 13.87 -12.38
CA VAL A 493 4.04 14.83 -13.48
C VAL A 493 5.46 14.67 -13.99
N LEU A 494 6.44 14.67 -13.10
CA LEU A 494 7.84 14.52 -13.48
C LEU A 494 8.09 13.22 -14.25
N MET A 495 7.53 12.10 -13.79
CA MET A 495 7.65 10.82 -14.50
C MET A 495 7.00 10.87 -15.88
N ALA A 496 5.80 11.47 -16.01
CA ALA A 496 5.13 11.62 -17.29
C ALA A 496 5.98 12.47 -18.26
N VAL A 497 6.58 13.55 -17.78
CA VAL A 497 7.53 14.40 -18.55
C VAL A 497 8.76 13.59 -18.98
N ARG A 498 9.38 12.83 -18.09
CA ARG A 498 10.53 11.97 -18.45
C ARG A 498 10.18 10.95 -19.53
N LEU A 499 9.02 10.32 -19.44
CA LEU A 499 8.51 9.36 -20.43
C LEU A 499 8.20 10.04 -21.76
N GLY A 500 7.53 11.20 -21.75
CA GLY A 500 7.22 11.98 -22.96
C GLY A 500 8.45 12.46 -23.70
N SER A 501 9.53 12.76 -22.96
CA SER A 501 10.79 13.22 -23.56
C SER A 501 11.47 12.18 -24.46
N TYR A 502 11.12 10.90 -24.32
CA TYR A 502 11.62 9.86 -25.24
C TYR A 502 10.95 9.90 -26.61
N ALA A 503 9.71 10.36 -26.69
CA ALA A 503 8.96 10.47 -27.94
C ALA A 503 9.09 11.84 -28.61
N ASP A 504 9.02 12.92 -27.82
CA ASP A 504 9.14 14.31 -28.29
C ASP A 504 9.79 15.20 -27.19
N PRO A 505 11.12 15.27 -27.17
CA PRO A 505 11.83 16.03 -26.12
C PRO A 505 11.58 17.54 -26.18
N VAL A 506 11.29 18.09 -27.36
CA VAL A 506 11.09 19.54 -27.53
C VAL A 506 9.73 19.95 -26.98
N LYS A 507 8.66 19.27 -27.39
CA LYS A 507 7.31 19.57 -26.87
C LYS A 507 7.19 19.30 -25.39
N THR A 508 7.77 18.18 -24.93
CA THR A 508 7.73 17.81 -23.51
C THR A 508 8.42 18.86 -22.64
N ARG A 509 9.60 19.34 -23.05
CA ARG A 509 10.31 20.40 -22.34
C ARG A 509 9.49 21.68 -22.26
N ARG A 510 8.88 22.09 -23.38
CA ARG A 510 8.02 23.28 -23.41
C ARG A 510 6.82 23.12 -22.47
N ALA A 511 6.19 21.94 -22.46
CA ALA A 511 5.07 21.65 -21.59
C ALA A 511 5.49 21.71 -20.09
N GLU A 512 6.68 21.21 -19.74
CA GLU A 512 7.24 21.31 -18.38
C GLU A 512 7.53 22.75 -17.99
N GLU A 513 8.06 23.58 -18.90
CA GLU A 513 8.30 25.00 -18.68
C GLU A 513 6.99 25.78 -18.44
N GLU A 514 5.94 25.50 -19.21
CA GLU A 514 4.61 26.10 -19.01
C GLU A 514 4.00 25.67 -17.67
N PHE A 515 4.09 24.37 -17.33
CA PHE A 515 3.65 23.82 -16.07
C PHE A 515 4.33 24.49 -14.86
N THR A 516 5.64 24.57 -14.86
CA THR A 516 6.41 25.20 -13.77
C THR A 516 6.12 26.69 -13.65
N ASN A 517 5.88 27.40 -14.75
CA ASN A 517 5.51 28.81 -14.73
C ASN A 517 4.16 29.04 -14.03
N ILE A 518 3.16 28.16 -14.21
CA ILE A 518 1.89 28.25 -13.48
C ILE A 518 2.11 27.96 -11.99
N LEU A 519 2.90 26.96 -11.66
CA LEU A 519 3.17 26.57 -10.27
C LEU A 519 3.90 27.63 -9.43
N LYS A 520 4.53 28.63 -10.03
CA LYS A 520 5.11 29.77 -9.31
C LYS A 520 4.07 30.54 -8.49
N TYR A 521 2.80 30.47 -8.88
CA TYR A 521 1.71 31.16 -8.18
C TYR A 521 1.12 30.33 -7.04
N ALA A 522 1.37 29.03 -7.01
CA ALA A 522 0.92 28.12 -5.94
C ALA A 522 1.84 28.24 -4.71
N LYS A 523 1.53 29.15 -3.79
CA LYS A 523 2.35 29.43 -2.60
C LYS A 523 2.07 28.44 -1.46
N SER A 524 3.12 27.97 -0.80
CA SER A 524 2.99 27.16 0.43
C SER A 524 2.64 28.04 1.63
N ASN A 525 1.71 27.58 2.44
CA ASN A 525 1.39 28.20 3.74
C ASN A 525 2.44 27.83 4.82
N ILE A 526 3.00 26.63 4.73
CA ILE A 526 3.95 26.07 5.72
C ILE A 526 5.36 26.59 5.46
N LEU A 527 5.80 26.57 4.22
CA LEU A 527 7.16 26.94 3.81
C LEU A 527 7.17 28.36 3.26
N LYS A 528 7.50 29.35 4.11
CA LYS A 528 7.49 30.77 3.74
C LYS A 528 8.37 31.03 2.50
N GLY A 529 7.78 31.67 1.49
CA GLY A 529 8.48 32.06 0.25
C GLY A 529 8.70 30.92 -0.74
N VAL A 530 8.27 29.69 -0.42
CA VAL A 530 8.38 28.52 -1.30
C VAL A 530 7.11 28.39 -2.14
N THR A 531 7.29 28.11 -3.41
CA THR A 531 6.19 27.93 -4.38
C THR A 531 6.07 26.48 -4.82
N GLY A 532 4.97 26.13 -5.46
CA GLY A 532 4.80 24.81 -6.08
C GLY A 532 5.88 24.49 -7.12
N SER A 533 6.40 25.52 -7.82
CA SER A 533 7.54 25.34 -8.72
C SER A 533 8.81 24.92 -7.97
N ASP A 534 9.09 25.52 -6.82
CA ASP A 534 10.25 25.15 -6.00
C ASP A 534 10.11 23.71 -5.47
N ILE A 535 8.91 23.35 -5.01
CA ILE A 535 8.59 21.99 -4.53
C ILE A 535 8.76 20.97 -5.67
N TYR A 536 8.29 21.28 -6.88
CA TYR A 536 8.47 20.42 -8.04
C TYR A 536 9.94 20.21 -8.38
N LEU A 537 10.71 21.31 -8.49
CA LEU A 537 12.12 21.28 -8.88
C LEU A 537 13.05 20.69 -7.81
N LYS A 538 12.65 20.71 -6.52
CA LYS A 538 13.47 20.22 -5.41
C LYS A 538 12.94 18.91 -4.85
N ASP A 539 11.69 18.90 -4.39
CA ASP A 539 11.17 17.78 -3.62
C ASP A 539 10.70 16.64 -4.54
N ALA A 540 9.96 16.94 -5.61
CA ALA A 540 9.57 15.93 -6.59
C ALA A 540 10.79 15.43 -7.39
N ALA A 541 11.67 16.32 -7.84
CA ALA A 541 12.90 15.94 -8.54
C ALA A 541 13.87 15.19 -7.62
N GLY A 542 13.90 15.47 -6.33
CA GLY A 542 14.68 14.71 -5.33
C GLY A 542 14.25 13.24 -5.20
N ARG A 543 13.03 12.92 -5.61
CA ARG A 543 12.49 11.55 -5.64
C ARG A 543 12.77 10.81 -6.96
N GLU A 544 13.36 11.46 -7.94
CA GLU A 544 13.79 10.84 -9.19
C GLU A 544 14.93 9.86 -8.94
N TYR A 545 14.79 8.65 -9.43
CA TYR A 545 15.83 7.65 -9.42
C TYR A 545 16.49 7.58 -10.79
N SER A 546 17.72 8.11 -10.90
CA SER A 546 18.51 7.88 -12.10
C SER A 546 18.91 6.39 -12.19
N THR A 547 19.20 5.93 -13.39
CA THR A 547 19.70 4.57 -13.64
C THR A 547 20.89 4.23 -12.75
N GLU A 548 21.80 5.17 -12.55
CA GLU A 548 22.99 4.99 -11.72
C GLU A 548 22.65 4.86 -10.23
N LYS A 549 21.62 5.58 -9.74
CA LYS A 549 21.14 5.46 -8.36
C LYS A 549 20.50 4.08 -8.12
N ILE A 550 19.66 3.63 -9.05
CA ILE A 550 19.08 2.28 -9.01
C ILE A 550 20.18 1.21 -9.05
N ALA A 551 21.20 1.42 -9.88
CA ALA A 551 22.38 0.56 -9.95
C ALA A 551 23.15 0.49 -8.62
N ALA A 552 23.39 1.62 -7.98
CA ALA A 552 24.07 1.69 -6.69
C ALA A 552 23.27 0.98 -5.59
N ASP A 553 21.96 1.16 -5.56
CA ASP A 553 21.05 0.47 -4.64
C ASP A 553 21.06 -1.05 -4.86
N PHE A 554 21.05 -1.49 -6.13
CA PHE A 554 21.14 -2.91 -6.48
C PHE A 554 22.48 -3.50 -6.01
N ILE A 555 23.61 -2.85 -6.33
CA ILE A 555 24.94 -3.29 -5.92
C ILE A 555 25.02 -3.43 -4.41
N THR A 556 24.54 -2.42 -3.68
CA THR A 556 24.55 -2.45 -2.21
C THR A 556 23.69 -3.60 -1.68
N ASN A 557 22.48 -3.76 -2.21
CA ASN A 557 21.58 -4.83 -1.76
C ASN A 557 22.11 -6.22 -2.10
N PHE A 558 22.65 -6.40 -3.28
CA PHE A 558 22.96 -7.73 -3.83
C PHE A 558 24.38 -8.16 -3.53
N LEU A 559 25.37 -7.33 -3.81
CA LEU A 559 26.79 -7.70 -3.66
C LEU A 559 27.29 -7.49 -2.23
N VAL A 560 26.68 -6.58 -1.46
CA VAL A 560 27.14 -6.28 -0.09
C VAL A 560 26.22 -6.93 0.94
N ILE A 561 24.93 -6.64 0.93
CA ILE A 561 24.01 -7.15 1.96
C ILE A 561 23.86 -8.67 1.88
N GLN A 562 23.83 -9.25 0.68
CA GLN A 562 23.73 -10.70 0.50
C GLN A 562 25.02 -11.42 0.96
N SER A 563 26.20 -10.79 0.81
CA SER A 563 27.44 -11.36 1.29
C SER A 563 27.54 -11.47 2.83
N PHE A 564 26.65 -10.78 3.56
CA PHE A 564 26.53 -10.92 5.03
C PHE A 564 25.78 -12.19 5.46
N LYS A 565 25.10 -12.87 4.53
CA LYS A 565 24.64 -14.24 4.74
C LYS A 565 25.81 -15.18 4.44
N ASP A 566 26.02 -16.22 5.26
CA ASP A 566 27.17 -17.16 5.19
C ASP A 566 27.33 -17.94 3.85
N SER A 567 26.54 -17.62 2.83
CA SER A 567 26.64 -18.12 1.47
C SER A 567 27.11 -16.99 0.56
N SER A 568 28.33 -17.10 0.02
CA SER A 568 28.77 -16.23 -1.07
C SER A 568 27.75 -16.33 -2.21
N PRO A 569 27.14 -15.23 -2.67
CA PRO A 569 26.32 -15.31 -3.87
C PRO A 569 27.26 -15.61 -5.04
N PHE A 570 27.23 -16.85 -5.54
CA PHE A 570 27.85 -17.19 -6.81
C PHE A 570 27.05 -16.46 -7.90
N CYS A 571 27.54 -15.28 -8.29
CA CYS A 571 26.98 -14.57 -9.43
C CYS A 571 27.57 -15.17 -10.68
N ASN A 572 26.85 -16.04 -11.36
CA ASN A 572 27.21 -16.55 -12.65
C ASN A 572 26.99 -15.50 -13.74
N ASN A 573 27.87 -15.46 -14.73
CA ASN A 573 27.67 -14.62 -15.91
C ASN A 573 26.32 -14.97 -16.57
N GLY A 574 25.49 -13.97 -16.83
CA GLY A 574 24.18 -14.17 -17.46
C GLY A 574 23.03 -14.38 -16.49
N GLU A 575 23.27 -14.36 -15.19
CA GLU A 575 22.20 -14.44 -14.19
C GLU A 575 21.39 -13.14 -14.15
N ILE A 576 20.06 -13.27 -14.06
CA ILE A 576 19.11 -12.14 -14.06
C ILE A 576 18.53 -11.99 -12.65
N PHE A 577 18.51 -10.76 -12.16
CA PHE A 577 18.00 -10.40 -10.84
C PHE A 577 16.93 -9.35 -10.93
N ASP A 578 15.86 -9.54 -10.20
CA ASP A 578 14.79 -8.57 -10.05
C ASP A 578 15.07 -7.62 -8.89
N PHE A 579 15.01 -6.30 -9.16
CA PHE A 579 15.18 -5.29 -8.14
C PHE A 579 14.49 -3.98 -8.53
N CYS A 580 13.63 -3.45 -7.67
CA CYS A 580 13.01 -2.12 -7.82
C CYS A 580 12.42 -1.88 -9.21
N ASN A 581 11.55 -2.77 -9.69
CA ASN A 581 10.92 -2.66 -11.02
C ASN A 581 11.90 -2.70 -12.21
N HIS A 582 13.09 -3.25 -12.00
CA HIS A 582 14.11 -3.45 -13.02
C HIS A 582 14.68 -4.87 -12.98
N GLU A 583 15.12 -5.33 -14.12
CA GLU A 583 15.93 -6.55 -14.26
C GLU A 583 17.39 -6.17 -14.45
N PHE A 584 18.25 -6.90 -13.77
CA PHE A 584 19.69 -6.74 -13.81
C PHE A 584 20.33 -8.01 -14.37
N ALA A 585 20.92 -7.91 -15.54
CA ALA A 585 21.67 -9.02 -16.15
C ALA A 585 23.18 -8.78 -16.01
N LEU A 586 23.81 -9.55 -15.16
CA LEU A 586 25.25 -9.45 -14.92
C LEU A 586 26.02 -9.98 -16.13
N THR A 587 27.02 -9.22 -16.59
CA THR A 587 27.89 -9.63 -17.70
C THR A 587 29.18 -10.26 -17.22
N HIS A 588 29.81 -9.64 -16.23
CA HIS A 588 31.04 -10.11 -15.63
C HIS A 588 31.30 -9.40 -14.30
N ILE A 589 31.83 -10.16 -13.31
CA ILE A 589 32.30 -9.62 -12.03
C ILE A 589 33.74 -10.06 -11.83
N PHE A 590 34.56 -9.12 -11.38
CA PHE A 590 35.92 -9.31 -10.98
C PHE A 590 36.09 -8.89 -9.52
N ASP A 591 36.64 -9.81 -8.70
CA ASP A 591 36.94 -9.55 -7.30
C ASP A 591 38.43 -9.13 -7.14
N PHE A 592 38.67 -8.22 -6.20
CA PHE A 592 40.01 -7.79 -5.82
C PHE A 592 40.05 -7.50 -4.31
N GLU A 593 41.21 -7.67 -3.76
CA GLU A 593 41.39 -7.59 -2.32
C GLU A 593 42.84 -7.17 -1.98
N ASP A 594 42.99 -6.33 -0.95
CA ASP A 594 44.25 -6.04 -0.29
C ASP A 594 44.09 -6.21 1.24
N GLU A 595 45.09 -5.79 2.02
CA GLU A 595 45.08 -5.94 3.49
C GLU A 595 43.95 -5.18 4.13
N MET A 596 43.58 -4.00 3.62
CA MET A 596 42.62 -3.07 4.21
C MET A 596 41.25 -3.11 3.51
N LEU A 597 41.21 -3.30 2.19
CA LEU A 597 40.05 -3.12 1.36
C LEU A 597 39.73 -4.39 0.57
N SER A 598 38.44 -4.58 0.36
CA SER A 598 37.97 -5.57 -0.64
C SER A 598 37.08 -4.85 -1.66
N GLY A 599 37.01 -5.38 -2.87
CA GLY A 599 36.19 -4.74 -3.88
C GLY A 599 35.76 -5.68 -4.99
N LYS A 600 34.81 -5.19 -5.76
CA LYS A 600 34.28 -5.84 -6.96
C LYS A 600 34.17 -4.83 -8.09
N SER A 601 34.48 -5.26 -9.30
CA SER A 601 34.20 -4.46 -10.51
C SER A 601 33.49 -5.30 -11.55
N GLY A 602 32.73 -4.67 -12.43
CA GLY A 602 32.01 -5.41 -13.46
C GLY A 602 31.08 -4.56 -14.27
N GLY A 603 30.22 -5.24 -15.01
CA GLY A 603 29.17 -4.61 -15.81
C GLY A 603 27.85 -5.38 -15.73
N PHE A 604 26.80 -4.68 -15.99
CA PHE A 604 25.45 -5.25 -16.08
C PHE A 604 24.53 -4.43 -16.98
N TYR A 605 23.57 -5.10 -17.54
CA TYR A 605 22.44 -4.44 -18.17
C TYR A 605 21.34 -4.19 -17.14
N ILE A 606 20.74 -3.00 -17.19
CA ILE A 606 19.53 -2.64 -16.44
C ILE A 606 18.40 -2.54 -17.43
N ILE A 607 17.29 -3.24 -17.18
CA ILE A 607 16.11 -3.23 -18.03
C ILE A 607 14.94 -2.78 -17.17
N SER A 608 14.31 -1.68 -17.55
CA SER A 608 13.08 -1.21 -16.90
C SER A 608 11.92 -2.13 -17.24
N LYS A 609 11.25 -2.71 -16.25
CA LYS A 609 10.03 -3.52 -16.46
C LYS A 609 8.84 -2.69 -16.97
N THR A 610 8.88 -1.37 -16.76
CA THR A 610 7.85 -0.44 -17.22
C THR A 610 7.94 -0.16 -18.71
N THR A 611 9.16 0.11 -19.21
CA THR A 611 9.37 0.60 -20.58
C THR A 611 10.19 -0.33 -21.44
N LEU A 612 10.77 -1.38 -20.87
CA LEU A 612 11.73 -2.29 -21.50
C LEU A 612 13.00 -1.60 -22.01
N ARG A 613 13.24 -0.35 -21.58
CA ARG A 613 14.50 0.33 -21.91
C ARG A 613 15.66 -0.41 -21.25
N LYS A 614 16.66 -0.68 -22.10
CA LYS A 614 17.90 -1.38 -21.72
C LYS A 614 19.04 -0.39 -21.66
N GLU A 615 19.74 -0.34 -20.55
CA GLU A 615 20.90 0.52 -20.33
C GLU A 615 22.07 -0.33 -19.81
N PHE A 616 23.29 0.00 -20.20
CA PHE A 616 24.49 -0.72 -19.74
C PHE A 616 25.27 0.15 -18.74
N CYS A 617 25.62 -0.44 -17.59
CA CYS A 617 26.41 0.20 -16.56
C CYS A 617 27.66 -0.58 -16.21
N LEU A 618 28.78 0.13 -16.04
CA LEU A 618 30.01 -0.35 -15.42
C LEU A 618 30.03 0.10 -13.96
N PHE A 619 30.56 -0.73 -13.07
CA PHE A 619 30.67 -0.39 -11.65
C PHE A 619 32.06 -0.75 -11.07
N LEU A 620 32.44 0.01 -10.05
CA LEU A 620 33.49 -0.31 -9.10
C LEU A 620 32.94 -0.15 -7.70
N LEU A 621 32.93 -1.22 -6.94
CA LEU A 621 32.56 -1.28 -5.54
C LEU A 621 33.84 -1.45 -4.71
N VAL A 622 33.97 -0.66 -3.66
CA VAL A 622 35.04 -0.79 -2.65
C VAL A 622 34.38 -0.83 -1.27
N THR A 623 34.79 -1.80 -0.46
CA THR A 623 34.35 -1.95 0.94
C THR A 623 35.58 -2.02 1.84
N ASP A 624 35.56 -1.30 2.95
CA ASP A 624 36.60 -1.34 3.95
C ASP A 624 36.39 -2.56 4.88
N LYS A 625 37.43 -3.37 5.04
CA LYS A 625 37.41 -4.57 5.90
C LYS A 625 37.43 -4.20 7.38
N HIS A 626 37.98 -3.04 7.73
CA HIS A 626 38.22 -2.59 9.10
C HIS A 626 37.44 -1.35 9.52
N ALA A 627 36.54 -0.84 8.67
CA ALA A 627 35.80 0.42 8.86
C ALA A 627 34.94 0.53 10.14
N CYS A 628 35.01 -0.47 11.01
CA CYS A 628 34.27 -0.46 12.27
C CYS A 628 34.87 0.41 13.37
N MET A 629 36.09 0.93 13.25
CA MET A 629 36.91 1.28 14.42
C MET A 629 37.29 2.75 14.54
N GLN A 630 37.05 3.63 13.58
CA GLN A 630 37.51 5.02 13.68
C GLN A 630 36.39 6.07 13.78
N LYS A 631 36.61 7.01 14.69
CA LYS A 631 35.66 7.90 15.38
C LYS A 631 34.86 8.88 14.52
N ASN A 632 35.16 9.13 13.25
CA ASN A 632 34.64 10.31 12.55
C ASN A 632 34.03 10.10 11.16
N GLU A 633 34.08 8.91 10.54
CA GLU A 633 33.65 8.76 9.14
C GLU A 633 32.90 7.46 8.88
N SER A 634 31.71 7.32 9.47
CA SER A 634 30.79 6.18 9.18
C SER A 634 30.39 6.06 7.69
N ASN A 635 30.77 7.01 6.88
CA ASN A 635 30.36 7.13 5.47
C ASN A 635 31.29 6.40 4.48
N GLU A 636 32.48 6.00 4.92
CA GLU A 636 33.51 5.40 4.05
C GLU A 636 33.47 3.87 3.95
N VAL A 637 32.58 3.21 4.68
CA VAL A 637 32.44 1.73 4.69
C VAL A 637 32.14 1.17 3.30
N LEU A 638 31.43 1.94 2.48
CA LEU A 638 30.96 1.57 1.16
C LEU A 638 31.17 2.72 0.17
N LYS A 639 31.95 2.47 -0.87
CA LYS A 639 32.20 3.41 -1.98
C LYS A 639 31.84 2.74 -3.29
N ILE A 640 30.97 3.37 -4.10
CA ILE A 640 30.55 2.84 -5.40
C ILE A 640 30.76 3.91 -6.47
N LEU A 641 31.37 3.52 -7.57
CA LEU A 641 31.42 4.31 -8.80
C LEU A 641 30.60 3.62 -9.87
N ILE A 642 29.70 4.36 -10.52
CA ILE A 642 28.87 3.89 -11.62
C ILE A 642 29.17 4.74 -12.85
N ARG A 643 29.35 4.08 -14.01
CA ARG A 643 29.40 4.73 -15.31
C ARG A 643 28.35 4.16 -16.23
N LYS A 644 27.40 4.98 -16.61
CA LYS A 644 26.41 4.64 -17.63
C LYS A 644 27.01 4.84 -19.02
N LYS A 645 26.79 3.92 -19.93
CA LYS A 645 27.17 4.05 -21.34
C LYS A 645 26.12 4.90 -22.07
N THR A 646 26.52 5.99 -22.69
CA THR A 646 25.67 6.78 -23.59
C THR A 646 25.55 6.04 -24.93
N ALA A 647 24.32 5.99 -25.48
CA ALA A 647 24.02 5.36 -26.76
C ALA A 647 24.87 5.94 -27.89
N GLY A 648 25.59 5.12 -28.65
CA GLY A 648 26.40 5.55 -29.80
C GLY A 648 27.43 4.53 -30.28
N ILE A 649 27.68 3.45 -29.57
CA ILE A 649 28.71 2.48 -29.97
C ILE A 649 28.07 1.11 -30.23
N ARG A 650 28.10 0.68 -31.49
CA ARG A 650 27.75 -0.69 -31.92
C ARG A 650 28.69 -1.67 -31.28
N ASN A 651 28.21 -2.72 -30.64
CA ASN A 651 29.06 -3.81 -30.18
C ASN A 651 28.40 -5.18 -30.20
N ASN A 652 29.14 -6.13 -30.75
CA ASN A 652 28.92 -7.58 -30.71
C ASN A 652 29.25 -8.10 -29.31
N TYR A 653 28.42 -8.94 -28.77
CA TYR A 653 28.34 -9.28 -27.35
C TYR A 653 29.00 -10.62 -26.97
N ARG A 654 30.21 -10.52 -26.52
CA ARG A 654 30.80 -11.35 -25.46
C ARG A 654 31.60 -10.40 -24.59
N CYS A 655 31.29 -10.28 -23.29
CA CYS A 655 31.80 -9.26 -22.36
C CYS A 655 32.20 -7.97 -23.09
N SER A 656 31.43 -6.86 -22.95
CA SER A 656 31.76 -5.71 -23.81
C SER A 656 33.26 -5.45 -23.73
N PRO A 657 33.94 -5.15 -24.84
CA PRO A 657 35.36 -4.84 -24.83
C PRO A 657 35.70 -3.79 -23.76
N GLU A 658 34.75 -2.91 -23.42
CA GLU A 658 34.90 -1.92 -22.36
C GLU A 658 34.87 -2.53 -20.96
N THR A 659 34.09 -3.57 -20.70
CA THR A 659 34.10 -4.26 -19.39
C THR A 659 35.40 -5.02 -19.20
N ILE A 660 35.89 -5.70 -20.25
CA ILE A 660 37.19 -6.34 -20.24
C ILE A 660 38.28 -5.29 -20.05
N PHE A 661 38.24 -4.23 -20.82
CA PHE A 661 39.22 -3.15 -20.77
C PHE A 661 39.17 -2.45 -19.40
N PHE A 662 37.99 -2.20 -18.86
CA PHE A 662 37.81 -1.62 -17.53
C PHE A 662 38.36 -2.53 -16.44
N ASN A 663 38.07 -3.83 -16.50
CA ASN A 663 38.60 -4.79 -15.55
C ASN A 663 40.12 -5.00 -15.72
N GLU A 664 40.66 -4.98 -16.95
CA GLU A 664 42.10 -5.02 -17.19
C GLU A 664 42.83 -3.77 -16.70
N ILE A 665 42.23 -2.60 -16.86
CA ILE A 665 42.73 -1.34 -16.26
C ILE A 665 42.73 -1.48 -14.73
N ILE A 666 41.69 -1.94 -14.14
CA ILE A 666 41.59 -2.13 -12.68
C ILE A 666 42.63 -3.13 -12.22
N LYS A 667 42.76 -4.30 -12.85
CA LYS A 667 43.79 -5.31 -12.58
C LYS A 667 45.19 -4.74 -12.70
N HIS A 668 45.46 -3.95 -13.73
CA HIS A 668 46.74 -3.36 -13.98
C HIS A 668 47.10 -2.32 -12.89
N TYR A 669 46.16 -1.49 -12.53
CA TYR A 669 46.33 -0.47 -11.46
C TYR A 669 46.51 -1.10 -10.09
N PHE A 670 45.80 -2.20 -9.78
CA PHE A 670 45.91 -2.89 -8.49
C PHE A 670 47.23 -3.68 -8.33
N LYS A 671 47.91 -4.02 -9.41
CA LYS A 671 49.21 -4.66 -9.30
C LYS A 671 50.33 -3.74 -8.79
N GLY A 672 50.11 -2.45 -8.72
CA GLY A 672 51.14 -1.49 -8.30
C GLY A 672 50.65 -0.27 -7.48
N ASN A 673 49.36 -0.13 -7.21
CA ASN A 673 48.79 1.04 -6.52
C ASN A 673 47.77 0.62 -5.48
N ASN A 674 47.63 1.44 -4.44
CA ASN A 674 46.58 1.30 -3.43
C ASN A 674 45.17 1.46 -4.08
N ILE A 675 44.20 0.63 -3.68
CA ILE A 675 42.78 0.65 -4.13
C ILE A 675 42.20 2.06 -4.06
N GLU A 676 42.43 2.77 -2.96
CA GLU A 676 41.94 4.12 -2.72
C GLU A 676 42.42 5.12 -3.79
N GLU A 677 43.65 5.00 -4.22
CA GLU A 677 44.26 5.88 -5.25
C GLU A 677 43.62 5.65 -6.62
N VAL A 678 43.36 4.41 -6.96
CA VAL A 678 42.66 4.04 -8.19
C VAL A 678 41.24 4.55 -8.18
N PHE A 679 40.56 4.39 -7.05
CA PHE A 679 39.20 4.88 -6.85
C PHE A 679 39.13 6.39 -7.02
N CYS A 680 40.01 7.13 -6.35
CA CYS A 680 40.08 8.60 -6.43
C CYS A 680 40.41 9.10 -7.86
N LYS A 681 41.27 8.41 -8.58
CA LYS A 681 41.56 8.72 -10.00
C LYS A 681 40.33 8.52 -10.89
N LEU A 682 39.58 7.42 -10.71
CA LEU A 682 38.38 7.13 -11.50
C LEU A 682 37.22 8.09 -11.15
N LYS A 683 37.06 8.43 -9.88
CA LYS A 683 36.03 9.39 -9.41
C LYS A 683 36.13 10.76 -10.11
N ARG A 684 37.34 11.18 -10.49
CA ARG A 684 37.60 12.44 -11.21
C ARG A 684 37.36 12.36 -12.72
N LYS A 685 37.17 11.15 -13.27
CA LYS A 685 36.94 11.02 -14.72
C LYS A 685 35.50 11.35 -15.10
N PRO A 686 35.26 12.03 -16.24
CA PRO A 686 33.92 12.34 -16.71
C PRO A 686 33.07 11.08 -16.89
N GLY A 687 31.78 11.17 -16.55
CA GLY A 687 30.79 10.11 -16.74
C GLY A 687 30.70 9.11 -15.60
N PHE A 688 31.59 9.17 -14.58
CA PHE A 688 31.41 8.41 -13.35
C PHE A 688 30.58 9.17 -12.34
N LYS A 689 29.60 8.49 -11.72
CA LYS A 689 28.84 8.97 -10.57
C LYS A 689 29.27 8.22 -9.32
N TYR A 690 29.49 8.96 -8.24
CA TYR A 690 29.89 8.43 -6.93
C TYR A 690 28.69 8.23 -6.04
N PHE A 691 28.66 7.09 -5.36
CA PHE A 691 27.67 6.74 -4.35
C PHE A 691 28.34 6.16 -3.10
N ASP A 692 27.80 6.49 -1.95
CA ASP A 692 28.14 5.96 -0.63
C ASP A 692 26.86 5.76 0.20
N LEU A 693 26.99 5.41 1.45
CA LEU A 693 25.85 5.22 2.34
C LEU A 693 24.98 6.47 2.53
N ASN A 694 25.46 7.70 2.20
CA ASN A 694 24.67 8.91 2.34
C ASN A 694 23.71 9.11 1.18
N ASN A 695 24.08 8.69 -0.01
CA ASN A 695 23.35 8.97 -1.23
C ASN A 695 22.70 7.77 -1.92
N ILE A 696 22.78 6.57 -1.33
CA ILE A 696 21.88 5.43 -1.64
C ILE A 696 20.50 5.64 -1.02
N SER A 697 19.52 4.88 -1.46
CA SER A 697 18.16 5.02 -0.92
C SER A 697 18.09 4.72 0.59
N LYS A 698 17.26 5.48 1.32
CA LYS A 698 17.09 5.31 2.77
C LYS A 698 16.71 3.87 3.15
N ARG A 699 15.89 3.24 2.34
CA ARG A 699 15.47 1.83 2.53
C ARG A 699 16.65 0.87 2.46
N ILE A 700 17.51 1.01 1.46
CA ILE A 700 18.70 0.17 1.29
C ILE A 700 19.72 0.45 2.39
N LYS A 701 19.88 1.70 2.77
CA LYS A 701 20.72 2.12 3.89
C LYS A 701 20.30 1.44 5.20
N ILE A 702 19.02 1.47 5.54
CA ILE A 702 18.49 0.79 6.75
C ILE A 702 18.75 -0.71 6.66
N LYS A 703 18.41 -1.35 5.55
CA LYS A 703 18.62 -2.78 5.34
C LYS A 703 20.13 -3.17 5.42
N PHE A 704 21.00 -2.31 4.91
CA PHE A 704 22.44 -2.49 5.03
C PHE A 704 22.88 -2.51 6.51
N PHE A 705 22.49 -1.50 7.27
CA PHE A 705 22.86 -1.42 8.68
C PHE A 705 22.28 -2.56 9.50
N GLU A 706 21.04 -2.97 9.28
CA GLU A 706 20.42 -4.12 9.93
C GLU A 706 21.26 -5.39 9.74
N LYS A 707 21.62 -5.72 8.49
CA LYS A 707 22.36 -6.95 8.18
C LYS A 707 23.82 -6.88 8.58
N TYR A 708 24.43 -5.72 8.43
CA TYR A 708 25.81 -5.48 8.85
C TYR A 708 25.96 -5.62 10.36
N SER A 709 25.06 -5.06 11.15
CA SER A 709 25.01 -5.21 12.61
C SER A 709 24.88 -6.66 13.02
N LEU A 710 23.94 -7.40 12.43
CA LEU A 710 23.77 -8.84 12.71
C LEU A 710 25.02 -9.66 12.35
N LYS A 711 25.71 -9.34 11.25
CA LYS A 711 26.96 -10.00 10.88
C LYS A 711 28.03 -9.74 11.93
N LYS A 712 28.24 -8.47 12.32
CA LYS A 712 29.25 -8.09 13.31
C LYS A 712 28.97 -8.71 14.69
N ILE A 713 27.72 -8.72 15.12
CA ILE A 713 27.29 -9.39 16.33
C ILE A 713 27.63 -10.89 16.28
N LYS A 714 27.36 -11.57 15.16
CA LYS A 714 27.74 -12.99 14.99
C LYS A 714 29.25 -13.22 15.02
N GLU A 715 30.04 -12.37 14.36
CA GLU A 715 31.51 -12.41 14.38
C GLU A 715 32.07 -12.24 15.79
N LEU A 716 31.54 -11.28 16.55
CA LEU A 716 31.90 -11.03 17.95
C LEU A 716 31.58 -12.26 18.82
N TYR A 717 30.41 -12.89 18.64
CA TYR A 717 30.07 -14.10 19.40
C TYR A 717 30.95 -15.29 19.06
N ARG A 718 31.36 -15.47 17.81
CA ARG A 718 32.32 -16.52 17.42
C ARG A 718 33.70 -16.28 18.04
N GLY A 719 34.09 -15.02 18.22
CA GLY A 719 35.35 -14.62 18.88
C GLY A 719 35.32 -14.75 20.39
N LEU A 720 34.18 -14.51 21.05
CA LEU A 720 34.01 -14.52 22.52
C LEU A 720 34.17 -15.92 23.14
N ASN A 721 33.90 -16.99 22.39
CA ASN A 721 34.20 -18.35 22.85
C ASN A 721 35.70 -18.64 23.00
N SER A 722 36.56 -17.71 22.59
CA SER A 722 38.03 -17.88 22.65
C SER A 722 38.73 -16.96 23.62
N TYR A 723 38.20 -15.79 24.04
CA TYR A 723 38.92 -14.85 24.89
C TYR A 723 38.03 -13.91 25.72
N ARG A 724 38.08 -14.03 27.03
CA ARG A 724 37.38 -13.18 28.01
C ARG A 724 37.95 -11.74 28.17
N LEU A 725 39.05 -11.40 27.49
CA LEU A 725 39.82 -10.17 27.67
C LEU A 725 39.54 -9.03 26.66
N TYR A 726 38.66 -9.24 25.68
CA TYR A 726 38.34 -8.22 24.64
C TYR A 726 37.06 -7.47 24.90
N VAL A 727 36.38 -7.67 26.00
CA VAL A 727 35.03 -7.21 26.27
C VAL A 727 34.93 -5.68 26.31
N ASP A 728 35.87 -5.00 26.94
CA ASP A 728 35.78 -3.55 27.18
C ASP A 728 35.98 -2.67 25.92
N SER A 729 36.85 -3.08 25.00
CA SER A 729 37.02 -2.34 23.73
C SER A 729 35.86 -2.53 22.75
N ILE A 730 35.29 -3.71 22.74
CA ILE A 730 34.10 -4.06 21.93
C ILE A 730 32.87 -3.29 22.45
N GLU A 731 32.79 -3.03 23.73
CA GLU A 731 31.74 -2.23 24.39
C GLU A 731 31.65 -0.82 23.84
N GLU A 732 32.76 -0.18 23.79
CA GLU A 732 32.86 1.20 23.35
C GLU A 732 32.53 1.33 21.86
N ASP A 733 32.88 0.33 21.03
CA ASP A 733 32.61 0.34 19.60
C ASP A 733 31.14 0.02 19.27
N ILE A 734 30.52 -0.94 19.95
CA ILE A 734 29.07 -1.19 19.81
C ILE A 734 28.27 0.02 20.33
N LYS A 735 28.70 0.64 21.43
CA LYS A 735 28.03 1.83 21.98
C LYS A 735 28.16 3.02 21.04
N LYS A 736 29.32 3.31 20.51
CA LYS A 736 29.55 4.38 19.50
C LYS A 736 28.72 4.15 18.24
N TRP A 737 28.59 2.91 17.86
CA TRP A 737 27.85 2.53 16.64
C TRP A 737 26.35 2.66 16.84
N ILE A 738 25.80 2.23 17.99
CA ILE A 738 24.41 2.43 18.39
C ILE A 738 24.11 3.92 18.55
N ASP A 739 24.99 4.70 19.16
CA ASP A 739 24.83 6.15 19.37
C ASP A 739 24.91 6.92 18.05
N ALA A 740 25.77 6.54 17.12
CA ALA A 740 25.85 7.14 15.79
C ALA A 740 24.59 6.88 14.93
N TYR A 741 23.94 5.74 15.14
CA TYR A 741 22.76 5.34 14.36
C TYR A 741 21.43 5.81 14.97
N PHE A 742 21.32 5.89 16.29
CA PHE A 742 20.05 6.14 16.99
C PHE A 742 19.99 7.46 17.75
N ILE A 743 20.94 8.38 17.58
CA ILE A 743 20.97 9.72 18.20
C ILE A 743 20.05 9.83 19.44
N ASN A 744 20.53 9.45 20.58
CA ASN A 744 20.38 10.03 21.92
C ASN A 744 20.55 9.02 23.06
N LYS A 745 21.58 9.29 23.80
CA LYS A 745 21.86 9.18 25.27
C LYS A 745 21.09 8.16 26.11
N ASN A 746 21.90 7.41 26.74
CA ASN A 746 22.03 6.97 28.14
C ASN A 746 21.96 5.47 28.37
N GLU A 747 23.12 5.02 28.88
CA GLU A 747 23.32 4.02 29.91
C GLU A 747 22.55 2.69 29.81
N ASP A 748 23.17 1.76 29.12
CA ASP A 748 23.09 0.37 29.52
C ASP A 748 24.40 -0.34 29.24
N SER A 749 24.90 -1.10 30.20
CA SER A 749 26.20 -1.79 30.17
C SER A 749 26.27 -2.77 28.99
N VAL A 750 27.47 -3.11 28.53
CA VAL A 750 27.82 -4.07 27.49
C VAL A 750 27.19 -5.44 27.70
N PHE A 751 27.09 -5.83 28.94
CA PHE A 751 26.44 -7.09 29.30
C PHE A 751 24.99 -7.14 28.77
N ASN A 752 24.24 -6.05 28.88
CA ASN A 752 22.90 -5.93 28.30
C ASN A 752 22.90 -5.90 26.76
N ALA A 753 23.92 -5.33 26.14
CA ALA A 753 24.05 -5.31 24.68
C ALA A 753 24.40 -6.71 24.12
N ALA A 754 25.30 -7.44 24.73
CA ALA A 754 25.66 -8.81 24.36
C ALA A 754 24.45 -9.76 24.56
N LYS A 755 23.74 -9.63 25.68
CA LYS A 755 22.53 -10.38 26.00
C LYS A 755 21.40 -10.13 25.00
N LYS A 756 21.11 -8.86 24.68
CA LYS A 756 20.14 -8.48 23.65
C LYS A 756 20.54 -9.02 22.28
N SER A 757 21.82 -9.04 21.96
CA SER A 757 22.35 -9.54 20.70
C SER A 757 22.18 -11.06 20.56
N ARG A 758 22.44 -11.83 21.62
CA ARG A 758 22.22 -13.28 21.61
C ARG A 758 20.74 -13.63 21.50
N THR A 759 19.89 -12.94 22.24
CA THR A 759 18.43 -13.04 22.14
C THR A 759 17.98 -12.79 20.70
N LEU A 760 18.49 -11.76 20.07
CA LEU A 760 18.13 -11.38 18.69
C LEU A 760 18.58 -12.45 17.67
N ILE A 761 19.75 -13.07 17.86
CA ILE A 761 20.24 -14.15 17.00
C ILE A 761 19.33 -15.37 17.10
N ILE A 762 18.92 -15.76 18.31
CA ILE A 762 18.05 -16.93 18.51
C ILE A 762 16.65 -16.66 17.94
N LEU A 763 16.07 -15.49 18.22
CA LEU A 763 14.73 -15.12 17.78
C LEU A 763 14.61 -14.95 16.26
N ASN A 764 15.71 -14.73 15.53
CA ASN A 764 15.71 -14.63 14.07
C ASN A 764 16.07 -15.95 13.34
N LYS A 765 15.95 -17.11 14.01
CA LYS A 765 16.13 -18.41 13.38
C LYS A 765 14.82 -18.98 12.85
N ASP A 766 14.90 -19.67 11.73
CA ASP A 766 13.75 -20.41 11.16
C ASP A 766 13.36 -21.65 11.99
N LYS A 767 14.31 -22.17 12.79
CA LYS A 767 14.11 -23.26 13.73
C LYS A 767 14.91 -22.97 15.00
N ILE A 768 14.29 -23.25 16.14
CA ILE A 768 14.89 -23.12 17.46
C ILE A 768 14.99 -24.50 18.14
N SER A 769 16.14 -24.78 18.76
CA SER A 769 16.35 -26.01 19.53
C SER A 769 15.90 -25.86 20.98
N GLU A 770 15.73 -26.99 21.68
CA GLU A 770 15.42 -26.98 23.11
C GLU A 770 16.48 -26.28 23.97
N ASP A 771 17.75 -26.46 23.61
CA ASP A 771 18.87 -25.79 24.30
C ASP A 771 18.79 -24.27 24.12
N GLU A 772 18.38 -23.81 22.94
CA GLU A 772 18.20 -22.37 22.65
C GLU A 772 17.00 -21.77 23.38
N VAL A 773 15.94 -22.56 23.58
CA VAL A 773 14.81 -22.16 24.43
C VAL A 773 15.25 -22.03 25.88
N ALA A 774 16.02 -23.01 26.38
CA ALA A 774 16.57 -22.94 27.73
C ALA A 774 17.53 -21.76 27.92
N GLU A 775 18.33 -21.45 26.89
CA GLU A 775 19.19 -20.26 26.89
C GLU A 775 18.37 -18.96 26.96
N LEU A 776 17.29 -18.86 26.18
CA LEU A 776 16.39 -17.71 26.25
C LEU A 776 15.71 -17.59 27.63
N GLU A 777 15.35 -18.70 28.27
CA GLU A 777 14.79 -18.71 29.64
C GLU A 777 15.79 -18.15 30.63
N SER A 778 17.03 -18.63 30.59
CA SER A 778 18.12 -18.11 31.45
C SER A 778 18.36 -16.60 31.24
N LEU A 779 18.37 -16.14 29.97
CA LEU A 779 18.50 -14.73 29.62
C LEU A 779 17.32 -13.87 30.13
N ALA A 780 16.13 -14.44 30.25
CA ALA A 780 14.96 -13.75 30.78
C ALA A 780 14.95 -13.70 32.31
N GLU A 781 15.44 -14.73 32.99
CA GLU A 781 15.52 -14.76 34.47
C GLU A 781 16.57 -13.80 35.05
N GLU A 782 17.70 -13.64 34.37
CA GLU A 782 18.72 -12.67 34.79
C GLU A 782 18.24 -11.21 34.71
N LYS A 783 17.21 -10.90 33.87
CA LYS A 783 16.63 -9.57 33.80
C LYS A 783 15.91 -9.16 35.10
N ASP A 784 15.35 -10.12 35.82
CA ASP A 784 14.62 -9.87 37.07
C ASP A 784 15.55 -9.62 38.30
N SER A 785 16.81 -10.06 38.23
CA SER A 785 17.73 -10.02 39.39
C SER A 785 18.56 -8.72 39.50
N SER A 786 18.53 -7.83 38.53
CA SER A 786 19.48 -6.71 38.41
C SER A 786 18.99 -5.31 38.72
N ILE A 787 17.74 -5.08 39.21
CA ILE A 787 17.26 -3.72 39.52
C ILE A 787 16.42 -3.66 40.81
N PRO A 788 16.97 -3.17 41.93
CA PRO A 788 16.19 -2.65 43.05
C PRO A 788 15.72 -1.21 42.75
N GLY A 789 14.42 -1.03 42.47
CA GLY A 789 13.72 0.19 42.86
C GLY A 789 13.97 1.48 42.07
N LYS A 790 13.99 1.45 40.73
CA LYS A 790 13.75 2.65 39.94
C LYS A 790 12.69 2.36 38.85
N HIS A 791 11.55 3.00 38.99
CA HIS A 791 10.58 3.14 37.88
C HIS A 791 11.30 3.86 36.73
N ILE A 792 11.71 3.13 35.71
CA ILE A 792 12.17 3.69 34.45
C ILE A 792 10.91 4.10 33.71
N GLN A 793 10.65 5.41 33.67
CA GLN A 793 9.76 5.97 32.67
C GLN A 793 10.36 5.63 31.30
N THR A 794 9.77 4.64 30.63
CA THR A 794 10.11 4.27 29.27
C THR A 794 9.77 5.44 28.37
N ASP A 795 10.79 6.14 27.94
CA ASP A 795 10.67 7.15 26.88
C ASP A 795 10.25 6.45 25.59
N LYS A 796 8.98 6.64 25.21
CA LYS A 796 8.32 6.01 24.05
C LYS A 796 8.91 6.40 22.69
N ARG A 797 10.06 7.07 22.66
CA ARG A 797 10.65 7.68 21.46
C ARG A 797 11.82 6.91 20.83
N HIS A 798 12.17 5.71 21.28
CA HIS A 798 13.37 5.05 20.77
C HIS A 798 13.09 3.67 20.20
N GLY A 799 13.38 3.48 18.91
CA GLY A 799 13.25 2.26 18.12
C GLY A 799 14.13 1.06 18.55
N ARG A 800 14.53 0.98 19.82
CA ARG A 800 15.40 -0.08 20.36
C ARG A 800 14.70 -1.42 20.55
N THR A 801 13.36 -1.42 20.66
CA THR A 801 12.57 -2.63 20.92
C THR A 801 12.06 -3.31 19.63
N GLY A 802 12.08 -2.63 18.49
CA GLY A 802 11.46 -3.11 17.27
C GLY A 802 12.00 -4.44 16.74
N PHE A 803 13.30 -4.70 16.87
CA PHE A 803 13.93 -5.92 16.33
C PHE A 803 13.65 -7.17 17.16
N LEU A 804 13.77 -7.07 18.50
CA LEU A 804 13.43 -8.17 19.40
C LEU A 804 11.96 -8.51 19.29
N LYS A 805 11.11 -7.48 19.23
CA LYS A 805 9.67 -7.61 19.04
C LYS A 805 9.34 -8.32 17.74
N SER A 806 9.88 -7.86 16.61
CA SER A 806 9.62 -8.44 15.29
C SER A 806 10.11 -9.89 15.20
N GLY A 807 11.32 -10.19 15.70
CA GLY A 807 11.86 -11.55 15.68
C GLY A 807 11.06 -12.51 16.56
N ALA A 808 10.65 -12.07 17.76
CA ALA A 808 9.82 -12.86 18.64
C ALA A 808 8.42 -13.12 18.08
N GLU A 809 7.79 -12.11 17.48
CA GLU A 809 6.48 -12.24 16.81
C GLU A 809 6.56 -13.22 15.65
N GLU A 810 7.57 -13.13 14.80
CA GLU A 810 7.75 -14.00 13.64
C GLU A 810 7.98 -15.46 14.06
N LEU A 811 8.88 -15.69 15.02
CA LEU A 811 9.17 -17.01 15.54
C LEU A 811 7.92 -17.67 16.14
N LEU A 812 7.22 -16.96 17.04
CA LEU A 812 6.00 -17.46 17.66
C LEU A 812 4.92 -17.77 16.63
N MET A 813 4.72 -16.88 15.66
CA MET A 813 3.76 -17.12 14.56
C MET A 813 4.09 -18.38 13.75
N VAL A 814 5.35 -18.59 13.41
CA VAL A 814 5.78 -19.78 12.66
C VAL A 814 5.54 -21.05 13.48
N MET A 815 5.90 -21.04 14.77
CA MET A 815 5.74 -22.20 15.64
C MET A 815 4.27 -22.53 15.88
N ILE A 816 3.43 -21.55 16.20
CA ILE A 816 1.99 -21.76 16.42
C ILE A 816 1.30 -22.24 15.14
N ARG A 817 1.68 -21.73 13.98
CA ARG A 817 1.16 -22.23 12.67
C ARG A 817 1.57 -23.66 12.38
N LYS A 818 2.79 -24.05 12.72
CA LYS A 818 3.22 -25.45 12.59
C LYS A 818 2.38 -26.37 13.49
N TYR A 819 2.14 -25.95 14.73
CA TYR A 819 1.28 -26.68 15.65
C TYR A 819 -0.17 -26.77 15.15
N LEU A 820 -0.73 -25.72 14.55
CA LEU A 820 -2.05 -25.73 13.93
C LEU A 820 -2.21 -26.83 12.87
N ASN A 821 -1.13 -27.14 12.13
CA ASN A 821 -1.13 -28.23 11.15
C ASN A 821 -1.01 -29.62 11.76
N ASN A 822 -0.59 -29.74 13.03
CA ASN A 822 -0.50 -30.99 13.78
C ASN A 822 -0.77 -30.77 15.26
N ILE A 823 -2.04 -30.66 15.63
CA ILE A 823 -2.51 -30.37 17.00
C ILE A 823 -2.25 -31.48 18.01
N HIS A 824 -1.77 -32.66 17.56
CA HIS A 824 -1.40 -33.83 18.43
C HIS A 824 0.06 -33.82 18.86
N ASP A 825 0.86 -32.80 18.44
CA ASP A 825 2.28 -32.69 18.77
C ASP A 825 2.48 -32.04 20.15
N ALA A 826 2.52 -32.88 21.19
CA ALA A 826 2.67 -32.45 22.57
C ALA A 826 4.03 -31.76 22.83
N GLU A 827 5.12 -32.21 22.20
CA GLU A 827 6.45 -31.62 22.39
C GLU A 827 6.54 -30.24 21.76
N MET A 828 5.97 -30.06 20.56
CA MET A 828 5.88 -28.74 19.94
C MET A 828 5.02 -27.77 20.79
N LEU A 829 3.94 -28.28 21.37
CA LEU A 829 3.08 -27.47 22.26
C LEU A 829 3.83 -27.01 23.51
N LYS A 830 4.60 -27.88 24.16
CA LYS A 830 5.46 -27.52 25.29
C LYS A 830 6.47 -26.45 24.91
N THR A 831 7.11 -26.58 23.78
CA THR A 831 8.09 -25.62 23.26
C THR A 831 7.43 -24.25 23.04
N ILE A 832 6.25 -24.20 22.44
CA ILE A 832 5.48 -22.96 22.23
C ILE A 832 5.14 -22.30 23.58
N ILE A 833 4.66 -23.07 24.56
CA ILE A 833 4.32 -22.54 25.89
C ILE A 833 5.53 -21.90 26.57
N ARG A 834 6.70 -22.53 26.50
CA ARG A 834 7.95 -21.99 27.04
C ARG A 834 8.33 -20.70 26.31
N LEU A 835 8.33 -20.71 24.98
CA LEU A 835 8.66 -19.54 24.15
C LEU A 835 7.72 -18.36 24.41
N VAL A 836 6.42 -18.58 24.50
CA VAL A 836 5.44 -17.53 24.79
C VAL A 836 5.73 -16.85 26.12
N LYS A 837 6.03 -17.62 27.18
CA LYS A 837 6.41 -17.11 28.50
C LYS A 837 7.69 -16.28 28.45
N VAL A 838 8.71 -16.81 27.77
CA VAL A 838 10.03 -16.16 27.64
C VAL A 838 9.93 -14.87 26.83
N CYS A 839 9.26 -14.92 25.66
CA CYS A 839 9.11 -13.75 24.82
C CYS A 839 8.36 -12.63 25.54
N LYS A 840 7.33 -12.94 26.34
CA LYS A 840 6.62 -11.95 27.16
C LYS A 840 7.50 -11.30 28.22
N LYS A 841 8.42 -12.06 28.83
CA LYS A 841 9.38 -11.53 29.79
C LYS A 841 10.44 -10.65 29.14
N LEU A 842 10.98 -11.08 27.99
CA LEU A 842 12.02 -10.37 27.27
C LEU A 842 11.53 -9.07 26.63
N GLU A 843 10.32 -9.09 26.08
CA GLU A 843 9.71 -7.98 25.36
C GLU A 843 8.23 -7.84 25.74
N PRO A 844 7.91 -7.09 26.81
CA PRO A 844 6.53 -6.93 27.30
C PRO A 844 5.55 -6.31 26.28
N ASP A 845 6.08 -5.56 25.30
CA ASP A 845 5.30 -4.84 24.29
C ASP A 845 5.03 -5.68 23.02
N ILE A 846 5.27 -6.99 23.02
CA ILE A 846 4.92 -7.88 21.89
C ILE A 846 3.43 -7.76 21.60
N ASP A 847 3.10 -7.56 20.31
CA ASP A 847 1.73 -7.64 19.83
C ASP A 847 1.32 -9.10 19.58
N PHE A 848 0.67 -9.69 20.58
CA PHE A 848 0.16 -11.06 20.48
C PHE A 848 -1.10 -11.21 19.62
N SER A 849 -1.66 -10.16 19.04
CA SER A 849 -2.93 -10.21 18.31
C SER A 849 -2.90 -11.16 17.11
N LYS A 850 -1.77 -11.24 16.42
CA LYS A 850 -1.60 -12.15 15.28
C LYS A 850 -1.59 -13.62 15.71
N MET A 851 -0.92 -13.92 16.83
CA MET A 851 -0.87 -15.27 17.40
C MET A 851 -2.22 -15.66 17.99
N GLN A 852 -2.92 -14.73 18.64
CA GLN A 852 -4.27 -14.94 19.16
C GLN A 852 -5.23 -15.42 18.07
N ASN A 853 -5.14 -14.86 16.86
CA ASN A 853 -5.97 -15.30 15.73
C ASN A 853 -5.71 -16.78 15.38
N ILE A 854 -4.43 -17.21 15.37
CA ILE A 854 -4.06 -18.59 15.04
C ILE A 854 -4.48 -19.54 16.17
N VAL A 855 -4.31 -19.13 17.42
CA VAL A 855 -4.74 -19.92 18.59
C VAL A 855 -6.28 -20.04 18.61
N PHE A 856 -7.00 -19.01 18.19
CA PHE A 856 -8.45 -19.11 18.03
C PHE A 856 -8.88 -20.09 16.93
N GLU A 857 -8.11 -20.20 15.83
CA GLU A 857 -8.33 -21.25 14.83
C GLU A 857 -8.13 -22.65 15.42
N ILE A 858 -7.16 -22.84 16.33
CA ILE A 858 -6.98 -24.10 17.06
C ILE A 858 -8.24 -24.44 17.85
N LYS A 859 -8.84 -23.47 18.56
CA LYS A 859 -10.13 -23.68 19.27
C LYS A 859 -11.22 -24.17 18.30
N THR A 860 -11.33 -23.55 17.14
CA THR A 860 -12.35 -23.92 16.14
C THR A 860 -12.16 -25.35 15.64
N ILE A 861 -10.91 -25.74 15.33
CA ILE A 861 -10.59 -27.11 14.87
C ILE A 861 -10.92 -28.14 15.94
N ILE A 862 -10.54 -27.88 17.19
CA ILE A 862 -10.80 -28.80 18.31
C ILE A 862 -12.30 -28.98 18.52
N ASN A 863 -13.07 -27.88 18.50
CA ASN A 863 -14.53 -27.96 18.67
C ASN A 863 -15.22 -28.69 17.52
N ASP A 864 -14.77 -28.51 16.27
CA ASP A 864 -15.31 -29.20 15.11
C ASP A 864 -14.96 -30.71 15.12
N SER A 865 -13.75 -31.06 15.58
CA SER A 865 -13.32 -32.46 15.74
C SER A 865 -14.12 -33.16 16.82
N ALA A 866 -14.41 -32.51 17.95
CA ALA A 866 -15.22 -33.04 19.03
C ALA A 866 -16.66 -33.31 18.60
N LYS A 867 -17.31 -32.36 17.88
CA LYS A 867 -18.68 -32.57 17.33
C LYS A 867 -18.77 -33.77 16.39
N ASN A 868 -17.69 -34.08 15.70
CA ASN A 868 -17.64 -35.20 14.75
C ASN A 868 -17.21 -36.54 15.38
N LYS A 869 -17.02 -36.64 16.70
CA LYS A 869 -16.55 -37.82 17.46
C LYS A 869 -15.27 -38.46 16.92
N LYS A 870 -14.40 -37.68 16.28
CA LYS A 870 -13.24 -38.22 15.54
C LYS A 870 -11.93 -38.21 16.31
N ASP A 871 -11.77 -37.38 17.35
CA ASP A 871 -10.46 -37.24 18.03
C ASP A 871 -10.62 -36.97 19.53
N ASN A 872 -10.06 -37.84 20.38
CA ASN A 872 -9.84 -37.56 21.79
C ASN A 872 -8.39 -37.07 21.98
N LEU A 873 -8.22 -35.78 22.23
CA LEU A 873 -6.93 -35.22 22.63
C LEU A 873 -6.50 -35.82 23.98
N ASN A 874 -5.22 -36.17 24.14
CA ASN A 874 -4.69 -36.63 25.42
C ASN A 874 -4.71 -35.49 26.47
N LYS A 875 -4.62 -35.84 27.75
CA LYS A 875 -4.70 -34.87 28.86
C LYS A 875 -3.64 -33.78 28.78
N GLU A 876 -2.43 -34.13 28.39
CA GLU A 876 -1.30 -33.19 28.28
C GLU A 876 -1.53 -32.12 27.24
N ILE A 877 -2.06 -32.48 26.08
CA ILE A 877 -2.43 -31.54 25.01
C ILE A 877 -3.58 -30.66 25.45
N LYS A 878 -4.60 -31.22 26.10
CA LYS A 878 -5.72 -30.44 26.63
C LYS A 878 -5.24 -29.38 27.62
N ASP A 879 -4.41 -29.73 28.56
CA ASP A 879 -3.87 -28.80 29.55
C ASP A 879 -2.98 -27.70 28.91
N GLY A 880 -2.17 -28.09 27.92
CA GLY A 880 -1.32 -27.12 27.18
C GLY A 880 -2.14 -26.16 26.32
N VAL A 881 -3.17 -26.63 25.66
CA VAL A 881 -4.09 -25.78 24.86
C VAL A 881 -4.89 -24.85 25.76
N ARG A 882 -5.37 -25.31 26.92
CA ARG A 882 -6.01 -24.46 27.93
C ARG A 882 -5.07 -23.33 28.36
N PHE A 883 -3.81 -23.65 28.64
CA PHE A 883 -2.82 -22.64 28.95
C PHE A 883 -2.70 -21.58 27.85
N LEU A 884 -2.66 -22.00 26.57
CA LEU A 884 -2.63 -21.03 25.46
C LEU A 884 -3.91 -20.18 25.41
N PHE A 885 -5.08 -20.75 25.63
CA PHE A 885 -6.34 -19.98 25.64
C PHE A 885 -6.35 -18.96 26.78
N ASP A 886 -5.92 -19.32 27.98
CA ASP A 886 -5.82 -18.39 29.11
C ASP A 886 -4.78 -17.32 28.84
N PHE A 887 -3.60 -17.69 28.32
CA PHE A 887 -2.54 -16.73 27.99
C PHE A 887 -2.98 -15.71 26.91
N PHE A 888 -3.66 -16.19 25.88
CA PHE A 888 -4.17 -15.37 24.80
C PHE A 888 -5.57 -14.79 25.08
N ASN A 889 -6.07 -14.93 26.30
CA ASN A 889 -7.37 -14.41 26.72
C ASN A 889 -8.53 -14.83 25.83
N ILE A 890 -8.58 -16.13 25.45
CA ILE A 890 -9.63 -16.75 24.66
C ILE A 890 -10.62 -17.43 25.59
N GLU A 891 -11.92 -17.18 25.40
CA GLU A 891 -12.98 -17.83 26.17
C GLU A 891 -13.15 -19.27 25.73
N TYR A 892 -13.23 -20.18 26.69
CA TYR A 892 -13.63 -21.56 26.49
C TYR A 892 -14.53 -22.00 27.64
N SER A 893 -15.56 -22.82 27.38
CA SER A 893 -16.48 -23.30 28.41
C SER A 893 -16.06 -24.69 28.88
N SER A 894 -16.37 -25.01 30.14
CA SER A 894 -16.20 -26.36 30.65
C SER A 894 -17.16 -27.34 29.99
N GLU A 895 -18.19 -26.87 29.27
CA GLU A 895 -19.17 -27.64 28.52
C GLU A 895 -18.73 -27.85 27.06
N ASP A 896 -17.65 -27.23 26.57
CA ASP A 896 -17.06 -27.58 25.28
C ASP A 896 -16.61 -29.05 25.38
N GLU A 897 -17.36 -29.98 24.76
CA GLU A 897 -17.20 -31.44 24.86
C GLU A 897 -15.77 -31.93 24.57
N ALA A 898 -14.90 -31.07 24.06
CA ALA A 898 -13.50 -31.37 23.74
C ALA A 898 -12.53 -31.14 24.92
N PHE A 899 -12.95 -30.39 25.94
CA PHE A 899 -12.17 -29.99 27.12
C PHE A 899 -12.79 -30.57 28.41
#